data_c4c1d4d4a495565420dab12f627bf6e8
#
_entry.id   c4c1d4d4a495565420dab12f627bf6e8
#
_cell.length_a   1.000
_cell.length_b   1.000
_cell.length_c   1.000
_cell.angle_alpha   90.00
_cell.angle_beta   90.00
_cell.angle_gamma   90.00
#
_symmetry.space_group_name_H-M   'P 1'
#
loop_
_entity.id
_entity.type
_entity.pdbx_description
1 polymer ?
#
loop_
_entity_poly.entity_id
_entity_poly.type
_entity_poly.pdbx_seq_one_letter_code
_entity_poly.pdbx_strand_id
1 'polypeptide(L)'
;MTAAGIARLAGVGRAAVSNWRRRHADFPKPVGGTEASPAFALTAVEQWLRDQGKLAEVPLRERVWQQVTGHPAGAAVALRHVGAVLLLVRDRPAVWRGLARADDDAELTDLLLPALDAVLTARLGPAHPVTGLTREALAPSSALVRAAAELAEDAEGAPYAYEFLLGRHLDANSRQYTLTPPGLAALMAELAGPATAVLDPAAGTGTLLHPLREQTPGDGPDDGAHLREGHAPPGTGGSDRGGVGAPRGPAAPVEPAELYGQEADADLAALTALRLALRAPEAQVRVRAADTLRADAFPDLTVDAVLAHPPFNERNWGHDSLAYDPRWEYGFPARTESELAWVQHALARLRVGGTAVLLMPPAAASRRSGRRIRADLLRRGALRAVIALPAGAAPPYGIPLHLWVLHRPGSAPPPAPHLLVVDTAELAPGGRDKLDWQTVRGTVLDAWRAFDHEGGIEERPGVRRSLAAIDLLDDDVDLAPARHLPPPAAAGGPAELARAHKELTAALARTTDLAPAPAPAGRAAPARWPLTTIGELARAGALLLRAGGPGTAAPGEGPVQLTEHDVIGGTQPSGTLPEPATGDAPEEPVLLRAGDVVVPVLGGGAIARVVDAATEGAALGRNLYLLRPDPAALDPWFLAGFLRGTANNRQASSYASTATRLDVRRLQLPRLPPAEQREYGERFRALAAFEEALRESARLGERLTQGLYDGLTDGSIPPG
;
A
#
# COMPACT_ATOMS: atom_id res chain seq x y z
N MET A 1 19.38 8.02 32.93
CA MET A 1 19.51 7.12 31.74
C MET A 1 20.84 6.36 31.80
N THR A 2 20.93 5.19 31.13
CA THR A 2 22.15 4.36 31.08
C THR A 2 23.04 4.75 29.89
N ALA A 3 24.28 4.23 29.86
CA ALA A 3 25.20 4.45 28.73
C ALA A 3 24.60 3.96 27.38
N ALA A 4 23.72 2.94 27.42
CA ALA A 4 22.99 2.50 26.23
C ALA A 4 21.92 3.52 25.78
N GLY A 5 21.29 4.22 26.73
CA GLY A 5 20.37 5.31 26.45
C GLY A 5 21.10 6.53 25.85
N ILE A 6 22.26 6.88 26.39
CA ILE A 6 23.11 7.96 25.85
C ILE A 6 23.56 7.65 24.41
N ALA A 7 23.99 6.42 24.18
CA ALA A 7 24.41 5.97 22.84
C ALA A 7 23.29 6.11 21.78
N ARG A 8 22.05 5.76 22.15
CA ARG A 8 20.87 5.97 21.30
C ARG A 8 20.57 7.43 21.07
N LEU A 9 20.61 8.24 22.14
CA LEU A 9 20.33 9.68 22.06
C LEU A 9 21.33 10.41 21.15
N ALA A 10 22.58 10.01 21.17
CA ALA A 10 23.64 10.62 20.36
C ALA A 10 23.87 9.92 19.00
N GLY A 11 23.10 8.91 18.63
CA GLY A 11 23.26 8.19 17.37
C GLY A 11 24.60 7.42 17.25
N VAL A 12 25.22 7.02 18.36
CA VAL A 12 26.55 6.39 18.39
C VAL A 12 26.55 5.02 19.06
N GLY A 13 27.64 4.25 18.91
CA GLY A 13 27.82 3.00 19.62
C GLY A 13 28.15 3.19 21.13
N ARG A 14 27.82 2.20 21.98
CA ARG A 14 28.14 2.21 23.43
C ARG A 14 29.63 2.45 23.74
N ALA A 15 30.50 1.98 22.86
CA ALA A 15 31.96 2.18 22.97
C ALA A 15 32.35 3.66 22.90
N ALA A 16 31.63 4.48 22.11
CA ALA A 16 31.85 5.91 22.01
C ALA A 16 31.50 6.60 23.34
N VAL A 17 30.38 6.26 23.98
CA VAL A 17 29.95 6.79 25.25
C VAL A 17 30.98 6.43 26.36
N SER A 18 31.48 5.19 26.39
CA SER A 18 32.52 4.77 27.31
C SER A 18 33.84 5.54 27.11
N ASN A 19 34.14 5.88 25.86
CA ASN A 19 35.30 6.69 25.50
C ASN A 19 35.14 8.16 25.95
N TRP A 20 33.94 8.72 25.76
CA TRP A 20 33.62 10.08 26.24
C TRP A 20 33.79 10.20 27.76
N ARG A 21 33.24 9.26 28.52
CA ARG A 21 33.42 9.21 30.00
C ARG A 21 34.88 9.21 30.43
N ARG A 22 35.77 8.61 29.64
CA ARG A 22 37.17 8.49 29.93
C ARG A 22 37.98 9.72 29.52
N ARG A 23 37.58 10.37 28.41
CA ARG A 23 38.37 11.46 27.80
C ARG A 23 37.90 12.86 28.16
N HIS A 24 36.63 12.99 28.56
CA HIS A 24 36.06 14.30 28.89
C HIS A 24 35.80 14.40 30.39
N ALA A 25 36.57 15.25 31.06
CA ALA A 25 36.45 15.48 32.49
C ALA A 25 35.12 16.18 32.87
N ASP A 26 34.51 16.89 31.92
CA ASP A 26 33.23 17.58 31.99
C ASP A 26 32.04 16.67 31.72
N PHE A 27 32.26 15.37 31.41
CA PHE A 27 31.14 14.43 31.19
C PHE A 27 30.29 14.29 32.45
N PRO A 28 28.94 14.25 32.35
CA PRO A 28 28.04 14.18 33.50
C PRO A 28 28.38 13.05 34.47
N LYS A 29 28.34 13.36 35.78
CA LYS A 29 28.59 12.35 36.82
C LYS A 29 27.39 11.44 37.01
N PRO A 30 27.58 10.15 37.31
CA PRO A 30 26.49 9.24 37.61
C PRO A 30 25.64 9.73 38.80
N VAL A 31 24.31 9.66 38.67
CA VAL A 31 23.34 9.98 39.72
C VAL A 31 22.74 8.72 40.36
N GLY A 32 23.14 7.51 39.89
CA GLY A 32 22.68 6.22 40.42
C GLY A 32 23.15 5.06 39.55
N GLY A 33 22.58 3.88 39.78
CA GLY A 33 22.95 2.63 39.08
C GLY A 33 24.11 1.90 39.82
N THR A 34 24.66 0.87 39.16
CA THR A 34 25.82 0.12 39.65
C THR A 34 27.09 0.61 38.96
N GLU A 35 28.26 0.27 39.55
CA GLU A 35 29.55 0.61 38.96
C GLU A 35 29.73 0.10 37.52
N ALA A 36 29.15 -1.09 37.23
CA ALA A 36 29.12 -1.71 35.90
C ALA A 36 28.05 -1.09 34.96
N SER A 37 26.98 -0.51 35.53
CA SER A 37 25.89 0.11 34.76
C SER A 37 25.40 1.40 35.39
N PRO A 38 26.21 2.48 35.36
CA PRO A 38 25.87 3.76 35.97
C PRO A 38 24.70 4.43 35.23
N ALA A 39 23.85 5.12 36.00
CA ALA A 39 22.76 5.94 35.51
C ALA A 39 23.10 7.42 35.64
N PHE A 40 22.72 8.20 34.63
CA PHE A 40 22.99 9.64 34.49
C PHE A 40 21.69 10.44 34.44
N ALA A 41 21.71 11.68 34.89
CA ALA A 41 20.58 12.59 34.70
C ALA A 41 20.43 12.93 33.22
N LEU A 42 19.19 12.79 32.67
CA LEU A 42 18.91 13.03 31.27
C LEU A 42 19.26 14.45 30.85
N THR A 43 18.81 15.45 31.62
CA THR A 43 19.05 16.88 31.36
C THR A 43 20.54 17.25 31.32
N ALA A 44 21.35 16.68 32.22
CA ALA A 44 22.76 16.92 32.22
C ALA A 44 23.49 16.30 31.02
N VAL A 45 23.04 15.12 30.60
CA VAL A 45 23.58 14.46 29.39
C VAL A 45 23.19 15.20 28.12
N GLU A 46 21.95 15.62 27.99
CA GLU A 46 21.49 16.40 26.83
C GLU A 46 22.24 17.72 26.70
N GLN A 47 22.42 18.45 27.83
CA GLN A 47 23.17 19.69 27.82
C GLN A 47 24.63 19.45 27.40
N TRP A 48 25.27 18.42 27.96
CA TRP A 48 26.65 18.09 27.60
C TRP A 48 26.80 17.70 26.13
N LEU A 49 25.85 16.92 25.60
CA LEU A 49 25.86 16.53 24.19
C LEU A 49 25.66 17.75 23.27
N ARG A 50 24.81 18.71 23.63
CA ARG A 50 24.65 19.98 22.91
C ARG A 50 25.94 20.79 22.92
N ASP A 51 26.54 20.99 24.11
CA ASP A 51 27.77 21.77 24.28
C ASP A 51 28.94 21.17 23.49
N GLN A 52 28.95 19.85 23.30
CA GLN A 52 29.95 19.12 22.52
C GLN A 52 29.64 18.99 21.05
N GLY A 53 28.50 19.52 20.55
CA GLY A 53 28.03 19.35 19.17
C GLY A 53 27.82 17.87 18.80
N LYS A 54 27.49 17.00 19.77
CA LYS A 54 27.34 15.56 19.62
C LYS A 54 25.88 15.10 19.74
N LEU A 55 24.96 16.01 20.03
CA LEU A 55 23.53 15.74 19.88
C LEU A 55 23.21 15.86 18.39
N ALA A 56 22.85 14.77 17.75
CA ALA A 56 22.27 14.86 16.43
C ALA A 56 21.04 15.78 16.52
N GLU A 57 20.98 16.82 15.72
CA GLU A 57 19.77 17.64 15.64
C GLU A 57 18.64 16.71 15.20
N VAL A 58 17.65 16.55 16.09
CA VAL A 58 16.43 15.81 15.72
C VAL A 58 15.76 16.63 14.64
N PRO A 59 15.55 16.07 13.44
CA PRO A 59 14.89 16.79 12.34
C PRO A 59 13.60 17.45 12.80
N LEU A 60 13.29 18.65 12.31
CA LEU A 60 12.11 19.42 12.72
C LEU A 60 10.83 18.56 12.64
N ARG A 61 10.65 17.79 11.57
CA ARG A 61 9.52 16.88 11.38
C ARG A 61 9.37 15.85 12.50
N GLU A 62 10.49 15.35 13.04
CA GLU A 62 10.46 14.37 14.14
C GLU A 62 10.15 15.05 15.48
N ARG A 63 10.64 16.26 15.69
CA ARG A 63 10.31 17.08 16.89
C ARG A 63 8.81 17.40 16.93
N VAL A 64 8.24 17.82 15.78
CA VAL A 64 6.80 18.09 15.65
C VAL A 64 5.99 16.83 15.93
N TRP A 65 6.40 15.68 15.36
CA TRP A 65 5.73 14.41 15.61
C TRP A 65 5.76 14.01 17.11
N GLN A 66 6.89 14.17 17.78
CA GLN A 66 6.99 13.90 19.23
C GLN A 66 6.06 14.81 20.04
N GLN A 67 5.89 16.08 19.65
CA GLN A 67 4.94 16.99 20.29
C GLN A 67 3.48 16.56 20.03
N VAL A 68 3.16 16.08 18.83
CA VAL A 68 1.83 15.54 18.52
C VAL A 68 1.51 14.33 19.39
N THR A 69 2.42 13.37 19.48
CA THR A 69 2.21 12.15 20.29
C THR A 69 2.22 12.38 21.79
N GLY A 70 2.96 13.38 22.25
CA GLY A 70 3.05 13.78 23.66
C GLY A 70 2.00 14.81 24.09
N HIS A 71 1.08 15.19 23.21
CA HIS A 71 0.10 16.24 23.52
C HIS A 71 -0.87 15.81 24.63
N PRO A 72 -1.12 16.67 25.66
CA PRO A 72 -1.91 16.29 26.83
C PRO A 72 -3.37 15.90 26.50
N ALA A 73 -3.96 16.49 25.45
CA ALA A 73 -5.30 16.18 24.99
C ALA A 73 -5.35 15.06 23.91
N GLY A 74 -4.21 14.40 23.63
CA GLY A 74 -4.11 13.34 22.65
C GLY A 74 -3.76 13.82 21.22
N ALA A 75 -3.27 12.87 20.41
CA ALA A 75 -2.73 13.16 19.08
C ALA A 75 -3.80 13.67 18.08
N ALA A 76 -5.04 13.20 18.16
CA ALA A 76 -6.13 13.66 17.27
C ALA A 76 -6.43 15.15 17.49
N VAL A 77 -6.47 15.60 18.74
CA VAL A 77 -6.67 17.03 19.08
C VAL A 77 -5.47 17.85 18.60
N ALA A 78 -4.25 17.39 18.84
CA ALA A 78 -3.04 18.04 18.36
C ALA A 78 -3.05 18.22 16.83
N LEU A 79 -3.40 17.15 16.07
CA LEU A 79 -3.50 17.19 14.61
C LEU A 79 -4.61 18.13 14.12
N ARG A 80 -5.72 18.24 14.85
CA ARG A 80 -6.79 19.20 14.55
C ARG A 80 -6.27 20.63 14.66
N HIS A 81 -5.53 20.96 15.74
CA HIS A 81 -4.94 22.27 15.93
C HIS A 81 -3.88 22.59 14.87
N VAL A 82 -3.00 21.63 14.60
CA VAL A 82 -1.98 21.74 13.54
C VAL A 82 -2.62 21.95 12.18
N GLY A 83 -3.59 21.11 11.79
CA GLY A 83 -4.27 21.22 10.50
C GLY A 83 -4.99 22.55 10.30
N ALA A 84 -5.65 23.08 11.35
CA ALA A 84 -6.31 24.38 11.30
C ALA A 84 -5.29 25.53 11.10
N VAL A 85 -4.14 25.47 11.79
CA VAL A 85 -3.06 26.46 11.62
C VAL A 85 -2.39 26.33 10.25
N LEU A 86 -2.12 25.11 9.78
CA LEU A 86 -1.55 24.88 8.45
C LEU A 86 -2.49 25.40 7.33
N LEU A 87 -3.80 25.25 7.51
CA LEU A 87 -4.78 25.85 6.60
C LEU A 87 -4.68 27.38 6.59
N LEU A 88 -4.54 28.00 7.78
CA LEU A 88 -4.31 29.46 7.89
C LEU A 88 -2.98 29.89 7.25
N VAL A 89 -1.90 29.15 7.47
CA VAL A 89 -0.57 29.40 6.88
C VAL A 89 -0.67 29.40 5.35
N ARG A 90 -1.36 28.42 4.77
CA ARG A 90 -1.49 28.30 3.32
C ARG A 90 -2.43 29.36 2.72
N ASP A 91 -3.63 29.51 3.28
CA ASP A 91 -4.67 30.34 2.67
C ASP A 91 -4.52 31.84 3.02
N ARG A 92 -3.92 32.14 4.17
CA ARG A 92 -3.73 33.50 4.67
C ARG A 92 -2.31 33.74 5.22
N PRO A 93 -1.25 33.55 4.40
CA PRO A 93 0.14 33.61 4.88
C PRO A 93 0.53 34.98 5.48
N ALA A 94 -0.07 36.07 5.01
CA ALA A 94 0.17 37.40 5.57
C ALA A 94 -0.39 37.55 6.98
N VAL A 95 -1.56 36.96 7.24
CA VAL A 95 -2.17 36.93 8.58
C VAL A 95 -1.32 36.10 9.52
N TRP A 96 -0.93 34.89 9.13
CA TRP A 96 -0.04 34.06 9.94
C TRP A 96 1.25 34.74 10.31
N ARG A 97 1.94 35.36 9.34
CA ARG A 97 3.20 36.11 9.61
C ARG A 97 3.03 37.25 10.61
N GLY A 98 1.84 37.86 10.68
CA GLY A 98 1.50 38.85 11.70
C GLY A 98 1.35 38.20 13.09
N LEU A 99 0.61 37.12 13.16
CA LEU A 99 0.33 36.36 14.40
C LEU A 99 1.61 35.71 14.98
N ALA A 100 2.48 35.19 14.12
CA ALA A 100 3.72 34.55 14.53
C ALA A 100 4.70 35.48 15.27
N ARG A 101 4.49 36.80 15.20
CA ARG A 101 5.27 37.82 15.90
C ARG A 101 4.78 38.11 17.30
N ALA A 102 3.69 37.46 17.77
CA ALA A 102 3.22 37.61 19.14
C ALA A 102 4.34 37.35 20.16
N ASP A 103 4.44 38.20 21.16
CA ASP A 103 5.54 38.19 22.13
C ASP A 103 5.50 36.95 23.06
N ASP A 104 4.31 36.44 23.31
CA ASP A 104 4.12 35.24 24.12
C ASP A 104 3.03 34.28 23.56
N ASP A 105 2.96 33.10 24.13
CA ASP A 105 2.02 32.04 23.70
C ASP A 105 0.56 32.34 24.04
N ALA A 106 0.29 33.16 25.07
CA ALA A 106 -1.07 33.54 25.45
C ALA A 106 -1.63 34.55 24.45
N GLU A 107 -0.84 35.56 24.07
CA GLU A 107 -1.18 36.50 23.01
C GLU A 107 -1.40 35.81 21.67
N LEU A 108 -0.49 34.88 21.29
CA LEU A 108 -0.66 34.09 20.06
C LEU A 108 -2.01 33.35 20.08
N THR A 109 -2.34 32.69 21.19
CA THR A 109 -3.59 31.91 21.30
C THR A 109 -4.82 32.79 21.15
N ASP A 110 -4.83 33.99 21.75
CA ASP A 110 -5.95 34.92 21.65
C ASP A 110 -6.13 35.47 20.24
N LEU A 111 -5.06 35.73 19.52
CA LEU A 111 -5.09 36.22 18.15
C LEU A 111 -5.41 35.11 17.13
N LEU A 112 -5.03 33.86 17.41
CA LEU A 112 -5.31 32.70 16.53
C LEU A 112 -6.80 32.40 16.42
N LEU A 113 -7.56 32.44 17.50
CA LEU A 113 -8.95 32.00 17.54
C LEU A 113 -9.83 32.67 16.45
N PRO A 114 -9.89 34.01 16.33
CA PRO A 114 -10.71 34.63 15.29
C PRO A 114 -10.17 34.38 13.88
N ALA A 115 -8.84 34.22 13.72
CA ALA A 115 -8.23 33.95 12.43
C ALA A 115 -8.54 32.53 11.95
N LEU A 116 -8.52 31.55 12.86
CA LEU A 116 -8.90 30.15 12.59
C LEU A 116 -10.39 30.04 12.26
N ASP A 117 -11.27 30.66 13.04
CA ASP A 117 -12.70 30.66 12.76
C ASP A 117 -13.00 31.24 11.36
N ALA A 118 -12.38 32.35 11.02
CA ALA A 118 -12.56 32.99 9.72
C ALA A 118 -12.08 32.11 8.54
N VAL A 119 -10.93 31.44 8.65
CA VAL A 119 -10.41 30.59 7.56
C VAL A 119 -11.18 29.27 7.45
N LEU A 120 -11.54 28.64 8.59
CA LEU A 120 -12.30 27.39 8.63
C LEU A 120 -13.72 27.60 8.07
N THR A 121 -14.42 28.64 8.51
CA THR A 121 -15.75 28.97 7.99
C THR A 121 -15.73 29.28 6.50
N ALA A 122 -14.76 30.04 6.04
CA ALA A 122 -14.62 30.36 4.61
C ALA A 122 -14.35 29.10 3.76
N ARG A 123 -13.52 28.20 4.24
CA ARG A 123 -13.08 27.00 3.50
C ARG A 123 -14.02 25.82 3.60
N LEU A 124 -14.54 25.55 4.81
CA LEU A 124 -15.31 24.35 5.14
C LEU A 124 -16.82 24.65 5.35
N GLY A 125 -17.19 25.92 5.38
CA GLY A 125 -18.55 26.36 5.69
C GLY A 125 -18.84 26.43 7.18
N PRO A 126 -20.00 27.04 7.58
CA PRO A 126 -20.28 27.37 8.98
C PRO A 126 -20.55 26.15 9.88
N ALA A 127 -20.94 25.01 9.30
CA ALA A 127 -21.22 23.79 10.05
C ALA A 127 -20.10 22.74 9.91
N HIS A 128 -18.84 23.18 9.82
CA HIS A 128 -17.70 22.28 9.72
C HIS A 128 -17.44 21.49 11.03
N PRO A 129 -16.84 20.29 10.96
CA PRO A 129 -16.61 19.44 12.13
C PRO A 129 -15.39 19.85 12.97
N VAL A 130 -14.60 20.83 12.53
CA VAL A 130 -13.41 21.31 13.27
C VAL A 130 -13.90 22.20 14.42
N THR A 131 -14.25 21.58 15.53
CA THR A 131 -14.83 22.24 16.72
C THR A 131 -13.86 22.15 17.91
N GLY A 132 -14.21 22.81 19.03
CA GLY A 132 -13.42 22.76 20.26
C GLY A 132 -12.15 23.58 20.25
N LEU A 133 -12.00 24.51 19.29
CA LEU A 133 -10.91 25.48 19.28
C LEU A 133 -11.22 26.59 20.30
N THR A 134 -10.85 26.35 21.56
CA THR A 134 -10.97 27.33 22.65
C THR A 134 -9.58 27.76 23.11
N ARG A 135 -9.51 28.85 23.88
CA ARG A 135 -8.26 29.33 24.46
C ARG A 135 -7.55 28.26 25.28
N GLU A 136 -8.30 27.57 26.14
CA GLU A 136 -7.79 26.52 27.01
C GLU A 136 -7.29 25.31 26.22
N ALA A 137 -7.97 24.96 25.12
CA ALA A 137 -7.60 23.83 24.28
C ALA A 137 -6.36 24.13 23.42
N LEU A 138 -6.20 25.36 22.92
CA LEU A 138 -5.09 25.79 22.07
C LEU A 138 -3.81 26.11 22.87
N ALA A 139 -3.93 26.57 24.10
CA ALA A 139 -2.76 26.99 24.90
C ALA A 139 -1.64 25.91 24.97
N PRO A 140 -1.94 24.61 25.20
CA PRO A 140 -0.90 23.58 25.20
C PRO A 140 -0.29 23.32 23.82
N SER A 141 -0.89 23.81 22.75
CA SER A 141 -0.49 23.59 21.36
C SER A 141 0.37 24.73 20.80
N SER A 142 0.61 25.81 21.51
CA SER A 142 1.27 27.03 20.98
C SER A 142 2.64 26.74 20.38
N ALA A 143 3.49 26.00 21.10
CA ALA A 143 4.81 25.59 20.61
C ALA A 143 4.70 24.63 19.41
N LEU A 144 3.74 23.70 19.45
CA LEU A 144 3.49 22.72 18.40
C LEU A 144 3.05 23.40 17.09
N VAL A 145 2.12 24.35 17.16
CA VAL A 145 1.61 25.02 15.95
C VAL A 145 2.65 25.95 15.30
N ARG A 146 3.52 26.57 16.12
CA ARG A 146 4.69 27.32 15.59
C ARG A 146 5.66 26.39 14.85
N ALA A 147 6.02 25.26 15.45
CA ALA A 147 6.91 24.28 14.85
C ALA A 147 6.30 23.61 13.59
N ALA A 148 4.99 23.38 13.58
CA ALA A 148 4.29 22.85 12.41
C ALA A 148 4.23 23.87 11.28
N ALA A 149 4.06 25.16 11.58
CA ALA A 149 4.10 26.22 10.59
C ALA A 149 5.52 26.38 10.00
N GLU A 150 6.57 26.27 10.83
CA GLU A 150 7.97 26.23 10.38
C GLU A 150 8.21 25.03 9.44
N LEU A 151 7.66 23.85 9.77
CA LEU A 151 7.73 22.66 8.91
C LEU A 151 7.05 22.88 7.55
N ALA A 152 6.05 23.76 7.48
CA ALA A 152 5.33 24.10 6.24
C ALA A 152 6.02 25.17 5.38
N GLU A 153 7.11 25.76 5.85
CA GLU A 153 7.95 26.69 5.08
C GLU A 153 8.86 25.95 4.08
N ASP A 154 9.03 24.63 4.23
CA ASP A 154 9.74 23.77 3.28
C ASP A 154 9.05 23.79 1.90
N ALA A 155 9.78 23.38 0.85
CA ALA A 155 9.33 23.44 -0.55
C ALA A 155 7.99 22.72 -0.83
N GLU A 156 7.63 21.74 0.00
CA GLU A 156 6.41 20.94 -0.14
C GLU A 156 5.19 21.53 0.58
N GLY A 157 5.41 22.49 1.50
CA GLY A 157 4.38 23.31 2.13
C GLY A 157 3.43 22.61 3.09
N ALA A 158 2.38 23.35 3.48
CA ALA A 158 1.39 22.92 4.49
C ALA A 158 0.66 21.59 4.17
N PRO A 159 0.28 21.28 2.92
CA PRO A 159 -0.36 20.00 2.61
C PRO A 159 0.52 18.80 2.93
N TYR A 160 1.79 18.83 2.57
CA TYR A 160 2.74 17.75 2.83
C TYR A 160 3.05 17.60 4.34
N ALA A 161 3.25 18.71 5.04
CA ALA A 161 3.47 18.70 6.47
C ALA A 161 2.30 18.02 7.22
N TYR A 162 1.06 18.34 6.83
CA TYR A 162 -0.12 17.72 7.42
C TYR A 162 -0.24 16.24 7.07
N GLU A 163 -0.04 15.87 5.80
CA GLU A 163 -0.12 14.48 5.34
C GLU A 163 0.92 13.59 6.03
N PHE A 164 2.14 14.09 6.21
CA PHE A 164 3.18 13.38 6.96
C PHE A 164 2.76 13.08 8.41
N LEU A 165 2.23 14.09 9.12
CA LEU A 165 1.82 13.94 10.52
C LEU A 165 0.58 13.04 10.65
N LEU A 166 -0.42 13.25 9.80
CA LEU A 166 -1.64 12.44 9.76
C LEU A 166 -1.32 10.99 9.38
N GLY A 167 -0.51 10.76 8.34
CA GLY A 167 -0.10 9.42 7.92
C GLY A 167 0.56 8.64 9.06
N ARG A 168 1.49 9.25 9.78
CA ARG A 168 2.12 8.62 10.95
C ARG A 168 1.12 8.31 12.08
N HIS A 169 0.13 9.17 12.29
CA HIS A 169 -0.94 8.91 13.26
C HIS A 169 -1.80 7.71 12.84
N LEU A 170 -2.18 7.63 11.59
CA LEU A 170 -2.97 6.52 11.05
C LEU A 170 -2.20 5.20 11.09
N ASP A 171 -0.91 5.20 10.72
CA ASP A 171 -0.03 4.03 10.79
C ASP A 171 0.12 3.51 12.23
N ALA A 172 0.30 4.42 13.18
CA ALA A 172 0.40 4.07 14.60
C ALA A 172 -0.92 3.49 15.16
N ASN A 173 -2.06 3.81 14.55
CA ASN A 173 -3.41 3.41 14.96
C ASN A 173 -4.12 2.56 13.89
N SER A 174 -3.39 1.80 13.10
CA SER A 174 -3.89 1.03 11.94
C SER A 174 -5.00 0.02 12.25
N ARG A 175 -5.20 -0.34 13.53
CA ARG A 175 -6.31 -1.20 13.96
C ARG A 175 -7.59 -0.44 14.24
N GLN A 176 -7.51 0.87 14.45
CA GLN A 176 -8.65 1.74 14.77
C GLN A 176 -9.34 2.24 13.50
N TYR A 177 -8.56 2.44 12.43
CA TYR A 177 -9.05 3.04 11.20
C TYR A 177 -9.05 2.03 10.04
N THR A 178 -10.17 1.95 9.32
CA THR A 178 -10.25 1.20 8.06
C THR A 178 -9.74 2.10 6.94
N LEU A 179 -8.50 1.83 6.49
CA LEU A 179 -7.87 2.63 5.45
C LEU A 179 -8.14 2.03 4.07
N THR A 180 -8.73 2.81 3.17
CA THR A 180 -8.88 2.43 1.77
C THR A 180 -7.52 2.59 1.06
N PRO A 181 -6.97 1.53 0.43
CA PRO A 181 -5.71 1.64 -0.30
C PRO A 181 -5.79 2.62 -1.48
N PRO A 182 -4.73 3.40 -1.76
CA PRO A 182 -4.74 4.39 -2.85
C PRO A 182 -5.08 3.80 -4.22
N GLY A 183 -4.52 2.63 -4.57
CA GLY A 183 -4.81 1.96 -5.85
C GLY A 183 -6.28 1.59 -6.02
N LEU A 184 -6.95 1.19 -4.93
CA LEU A 184 -8.40 0.94 -4.93
C LEU A 184 -9.20 2.23 -5.10
N ALA A 185 -8.80 3.29 -4.37
CA ALA A 185 -9.47 4.58 -4.48
C ALA A 185 -9.38 5.16 -5.90
N ALA A 186 -8.23 5.02 -6.57
CA ALA A 186 -8.05 5.39 -7.97
C ALA A 186 -8.98 4.61 -8.89
N LEU A 187 -9.04 3.29 -8.75
CA LEU A 187 -9.94 2.44 -9.54
C LEU A 187 -11.41 2.83 -9.35
N MET A 188 -11.84 3.07 -8.11
CA MET A 188 -13.22 3.49 -7.82
C MET A 188 -13.56 4.85 -8.45
N ALA A 189 -12.64 5.81 -8.40
CA ALA A 189 -12.82 7.13 -9.03
C ALA A 189 -12.95 7.02 -10.56
N GLU A 190 -12.13 6.19 -11.21
CA GLU A 190 -12.21 5.99 -12.65
C GLU A 190 -13.49 5.24 -13.11
N LEU A 191 -13.97 4.28 -12.30
CA LEU A 191 -15.24 3.61 -12.54
C LEU A 191 -16.44 4.58 -12.42
N ALA A 192 -16.36 5.57 -11.53
CA ALA A 192 -17.37 6.61 -11.38
C ALA A 192 -17.39 7.58 -12.57
N GLY A 193 -16.26 7.74 -13.24
CA GLY A 193 -16.10 8.67 -14.36
C GLY A 193 -15.97 10.14 -13.94
N PRO A 194 -16.02 11.08 -14.89
CA PRO A 194 -15.90 12.51 -14.63
C PRO A 194 -17.05 13.02 -13.75
N ALA A 195 -16.72 13.70 -12.67
CA ALA A 195 -17.69 14.22 -11.70
C ALA A 195 -17.27 15.60 -11.20
N THR A 196 -18.21 16.54 -11.12
CA THR A 196 -18.00 17.88 -10.56
C THR A 196 -18.36 17.93 -9.08
N ALA A 197 -19.30 17.12 -8.64
CA ALA A 197 -19.71 16.95 -7.25
C ALA A 197 -19.62 15.49 -6.82
N VAL A 198 -18.86 15.22 -5.76
CA VAL A 198 -18.60 13.86 -5.25
C VAL A 198 -18.96 13.78 -3.76
N LEU A 199 -19.64 12.72 -3.38
CA LEU A 199 -19.97 12.40 -1.99
C LEU A 199 -19.31 11.08 -1.56
N ASP A 200 -18.67 11.10 -0.39
CA ASP A 200 -18.34 9.88 0.37
C ASP A 200 -19.17 9.90 1.67
N PRO A 201 -20.20 9.06 1.77
CA PRO A 201 -21.07 9.01 2.94
C PRO A 201 -20.48 8.23 4.13
N ALA A 202 -19.31 7.61 3.97
CA ALA A 202 -18.53 6.93 5.00
C ALA A 202 -17.08 7.34 4.90
N ALA A 203 -16.82 8.65 4.98
CA ALA A 203 -15.62 9.30 4.48
C ALA A 203 -14.31 8.82 5.12
N GLY A 204 -14.35 8.26 6.33
CA GLY A 204 -13.15 7.80 7.02
C GLY A 204 -12.06 8.86 7.00
N THR A 205 -10.92 8.55 6.42
CA THR A 205 -9.78 9.48 6.26
C THR A 205 -9.86 10.37 5.02
N GLY A 206 -10.94 10.28 4.24
CA GLY A 206 -11.14 11.07 3.02
C GLY A 206 -10.37 10.58 1.78
N THR A 207 -9.86 9.35 1.80
CA THR A 207 -9.03 8.83 0.71
C THR A 207 -9.81 8.75 -0.62
N LEU A 208 -11.10 8.42 -0.60
CA LEU A 208 -11.95 8.34 -1.79
C LEU A 208 -12.30 9.71 -2.39
N LEU A 209 -12.24 10.77 -1.58
CA LEU A 209 -12.49 12.15 -2.01
C LEU A 209 -11.19 12.87 -2.44
N HIS A 210 -10.05 12.20 -2.31
CA HIS A 210 -8.79 12.75 -2.72
C HIS A 210 -8.70 12.67 -4.25
N PRO A 211 -8.51 13.79 -4.99
CA PRO A 211 -8.20 13.76 -6.40
C PRO A 211 -6.84 13.07 -6.56
N LEU A 212 -6.87 11.81 -6.93
CA LEU A 212 -5.66 11.05 -7.24
C LEU A 212 -5.17 11.53 -8.60
N ARG A 213 -4.37 12.56 -8.60
CA ARG A 213 -3.44 12.80 -9.70
C ARG A 213 -2.44 11.63 -9.67
N GLU A 214 -2.72 10.57 -10.40
CA GLU A 214 -1.63 9.77 -10.90
C GLU A 214 -0.82 10.68 -11.82
N GLN A 215 0.44 10.92 -11.47
CA GLN A 215 1.42 11.40 -12.41
C GLN A 215 1.47 10.38 -13.54
N THR A 216 0.86 10.69 -14.66
CA THR A 216 1.11 9.97 -15.89
C THR A 216 2.60 10.20 -16.19
N PRO A 217 3.41 9.14 -16.39
CA PRO A 217 4.80 9.33 -16.77
C PRO A 217 4.81 10.08 -18.12
N GLY A 218 5.16 11.37 -18.12
CA GLY A 218 5.20 12.14 -19.36
C GLY A 218 5.13 13.67 -19.27
N ASP A 219 4.71 14.25 -18.14
CA ASP A 219 4.70 15.72 -18.00
C ASP A 219 5.84 16.20 -17.10
N GLY A 220 7.07 16.09 -17.61
CA GLY A 220 8.16 16.94 -17.15
C GLY A 220 7.95 18.36 -17.69
N PRO A 221 8.40 19.43 -17.00
CA PRO A 221 8.31 20.79 -17.53
C PRO A 221 9.15 20.87 -18.82
N ASP A 222 8.50 21.22 -19.90
CA ASP A 222 9.13 21.53 -21.19
C ASP A 222 9.90 22.87 -21.07
N ASP A 223 11.15 22.76 -20.62
CA ASP A 223 12.13 23.86 -20.70
C ASP A 223 12.75 23.88 -22.10
N GLY A 224 12.07 24.52 -23.03
CA GLY A 224 12.58 24.58 -24.39
C GLY A 224 11.97 25.67 -25.25
N ALA A 225 11.81 26.90 -24.74
CA ALA A 225 11.53 28.06 -25.58
C ALA A 225 12.76 28.45 -26.36
N HIS A 226 12.93 27.94 -27.58
CA HIS A 226 13.76 28.59 -28.60
C HIS A 226 12.91 29.12 -29.73
N LEU A 227 12.87 30.47 -29.78
CA LEU A 227 12.48 31.33 -30.85
C LEU A 227 12.86 30.78 -32.23
N ARG A 228 11.91 30.63 -33.11
CA ARG A 228 12.11 30.85 -34.57
C ARG A 228 10.89 31.54 -35.13
N GLU A 229 11.06 32.82 -35.43
CA GLU A 229 10.25 33.59 -36.38
C GLU A 229 10.33 32.96 -37.76
N GLY A 230 9.22 32.96 -38.49
CA GLY A 230 9.20 32.55 -39.89
C GLY A 230 7.82 32.62 -40.54
N HIS A 231 7.46 33.81 -41.00
CA HIS A 231 6.64 34.15 -42.19
C HIS A 231 5.53 33.19 -42.66
N ALA A 232 4.31 33.67 -42.58
CA ALA A 232 3.18 33.23 -43.43
C ALA A 232 3.18 33.94 -44.78
N PRO A 233 2.61 33.35 -45.81
CA PRO A 233 1.86 34.10 -46.83
C PRO A 233 0.37 33.66 -46.86
N PRO A 234 -0.52 34.54 -47.36
CA PRO A 234 -1.96 34.37 -47.33
C PRO A 234 -2.48 33.74 -48.64
N GLY A 235 -3.56 33.00 -48.56
CA GLY A 235 -4.21 32.53 -49.78
C GLY A 235 -5.51 31.73 -49.57
N THR A 236 -6.61 32.43 -49.65
CA THR A 236 -7.87 32.15 -50.34
C THR A 236 -8.65 30.84 -50.12
N GLY A 237 -9.78 30.99 -49.56
CA GLY A 237 -11.11 30.72 -50.22
C GLY A 237 -11.61 29.31 -50.34
N GLY A 238 -12.76 29.03 -49.71
CA GLY A 238 -13.79 28.27 -50.39
C GLY A 238 -14.29 26.95 -49.75
N SER A 239 -15.56 27.03 -49.31
CA SER A 239 -16.60 26.00 -49.39
C SER A 239 -16.66 24.88 -48.38
N ASP A 240 -17.56 25.05 -47.50
CA ASP A 240 -18.66 24.18 -47.04
C ASP A 240 -18.65 22.72 -47.54
N ARG A 241 -18.44 21.77 -46.62
CA ARG A 241 -19.00 20.40 -46.64
C ARG A 241 -19.02 19.80 -45.24
N GLY A 242 -20.20 19.35 -44.83
CA GLY A 242 -20.49 18.70 -43.56
C GLY A 242 -19.49 17.61 -43.18
N GLY A 243 -18.78 17.83 -42.12
CA GLY A 243 -17.84 16.90 -41.51
C GLY A 243 -18.52 16.16 -40.35
N VAL A 244 -18.69 14.87 -40.54
CA VAL A 244 -18.94 13.86 -39.49
C VAL A 244 -17.95 14.10 -38.38
N GLY A 245 -18.46 14.23 -37.15
CA GLY A 245 -17.61 14.54 -35.97
C GLY A 245 -16.52 13.50 -35.80
N ALA A 246 -15.30 14.01 -35.74
CA ALA A 246 -14.15 13.23 -35.32
C ALA A 246 -14.37 12.69 -33.88
N PRO A 247 -13.92 11.47 -33.54
CA PRO A 247 -14.01 10.96 -32.19
C PRO A 247 -13.25 11.92 -31.26
N ARG A 248 -13.96 12.44 -30.24
CA ARG A 248 -13.33 13.20 -29.17
C ARG A 248 -12.32 12.28 -28.50
N GLY A 249 -11.06 12.67 -28.51
CA GLY A 249 -10.03 12.04 -27.67
C GLY A 249 -10.46 12.01 -26.20
N PRO A 250 -9.83 11.18 -25.36
CA PRO A 250 -10.16 11.10 -23.96
C PRO A 250 -10.15 12.51 -23.35
N ALA A 251 -11.29 12.91 -22.78
CA ALA A 251 -11.40 14.19 -22.09
C ALA A 251 -10.42 14.17 -20.92
N ALA A 252 -9.69 15.28 -20.72
CA ALA A 252 -8.85 15.46 -19.54
C ALA A 252 -9.70 15.20 -18.29
N PRO A 253 -9.15 14.54 -17.24
CA PRO A 253 -9.89 14.31 -16.01
C PRO A 253 -10.35 15.66 -15.44
N VAL A 254 -11.65 15.78 -15.21
CA VAL A 254 -12.26 16.95 -14.58
C VAL A 254 -12.05 16.80 -13.08
N GLU A 255 -11.29 17.71 -12.47
CA GLU A 255 -11.17 17.73 -11.00
C GLU A 255 -12.52 18.12 -10.39
N PRO A 256 -13.00 17.41 -9.35
CA PRO A 256 -14.27 17.74 -8.73
C PRO A 256 -14.20 19.13 -8.06
N ALA A 257 -15.20 19.96 -8.37
CA ALA A 257 -15.33 21.29 -7.80
C ALA A 257 -15.93 21.27 -6.39
N GLU A 258 -16.66 20.21 -6.04
CA GLU A 258 -17.38 20.06 -4.78
C GLU A 258 -17.14 18.68 -4.17
N LEU A 259 -16.60 18.67 -2.95
CA LEU A 259 -16.30 17.45 -2.18
C LEU A 259 -17.18 17.42 -0.92
N TYR A 260 -18.01 16.40 -0.83
CA TYR A 260 -18.89 16.15 0.31
C TYR A 260 -18.47 14.90 1.05
N GLY A 261 -18.31 14.96 2.37
CA GLY A 261 -17.99 13.83 3.20
C GLY A 261 -18.85 13.77 4.45
N GLN A 262 -19.24 12.57 4.86
CA GLN A 262 -19.89 12.33 6.13
C GLN A 262 -19.16 11.22 6.88
N GLU A 263 -18.86 11.45 8.15
CA GLU A 263 -18.13 10.52 9.01
C GLU A 263 -18.77 10.50 10.42
N ALA A 264 -18.95 9.32 10.97
CA ALA A 264 -19.61 9.16 12.26
C ALA A 264 -18.72 9.60 13.44
N ASP A 265 -17.40 9.37 13.34
CA ASP A 265 -16.43 9.82 14.33
C ASP A 265 -16.11 11.30 14.12
N ALA A 266 -16.40 12.12 15.12
CA ALA A 266 -16.26 13.57 15.04
C ALA A 266 -14.78 14.02 14.92
N ASP A 267 -13.85 13.31 15.56
CA ASP A 267 -12.42 13.62 15.47
C ASP A 267 -11.90 13.29 14.07
N LEU A 268 -12.27 12.12 13.54
CA LEU A 268 -11.92 11.72 12.19
C LEU A 268 -12.53 12.63 11.13
N ALA A 269 -13.80 13.04 11.29
CA ALA A 269 -14.45 14.02 10.42
C ALA A 269 -13.70 15.36 10.37
N ALA A 270 -13.22 15.84 11.52
CA ALA A 270 -12.42 17.06 11.59
C ALA A 270 -11.07 16.92 10.88
N LEU A 271 -10.36 15.81 11.10
CA LEU A 271 -9.08 15.55 10.43
C LEU A 271 -9.26 15.42 8.92
N THR A 272 -10.32 14.74 8.49
CA THR A 272 -10.68 14.58 7.06
C THR A 272 -11.02 15.90 6.40
N ALA A 273 -11.79 16.76 7.06
CA ALA A 273 -12.11 18.09 6.56
C ALA A 273 -10.84 18.93 6.32
N LEU A 274 -9.92 18.92 7.28
CA LEU A 274 -8.64 19.63 7.18
C LEU A 274 -7.75 19.06 6.08
N ARG A 275 -7.66 17.73 6.01
CA ARG A 275 -6.90 17.03 4.96
C ARG A 275 -7.37 17.42 3.56
N LEU A 276 -8.66 17.32 3.30
CA LEU A 276 -9.26 17.65 2.00
C LEU A 276 -9.10 19.14 1.68
N ALA A 277 -9.34 20.01 2.65
CA ALA A 277 -9.16 21.46 2.45
C ALA A 277 -7.72 21.81 2.11
N LEU A 278 -6.74 21.18 2.74
CA LEU A 278 -5.32 21.39 2.48
C LEU A 278 -4.89 20.87 1.09
N ARG A 279 -5.46 19.77 0.62
CA ARG A 279 -5.03 19.14 -0.64
C ARG A 279 -5.81 19.59 -1.88
N ALA A 280 -7.05 20.02 -1.72
CA ALA A 280 -7.91 20.48 -2.79
C ALA A 280 -8.21 22.00 -2.65
N PRO A 281 -7.24 22.89 -2.93
CA PRO A 281 -7.38 24.32 -2.70
C PRO A 281 -8.50 24.96 -3.54
N GLU A 282 -8.77 24.44 -4.73
CA GLU A 282 -9.79 24.96 -5.65
C GLU A 282 -11.19 24.39 -5.41
N ALA A 283 -11.29 23.23 -4.70
CA ALA A 283 -12.58 22.60 -4.45
C ALA A 283 -13.30 23.16 -3.23
N GLN A 284 -14.62 23.16 -3.27
CA GLN A 284 -15.45 23.40 -2.08
C GLN A 284 -15.53 22.10 -1.26
N VAL A 285 -15.01 22.14 -0.04
CA VAL A 285 -15.01 20.98 0.87
C VAL A 285 -16.11 21.14 1.91
N ARG A 286 -16.97 20.14 2.03
CA ARG A 286 -18.06 20.08 3.02
C ARG A 286 -18.05 18.71 3.70
N VAL A 287 -17.51 18.65 4.91
CA VAL A 287 -17.53 17.45 5.75
C VAL A 287 -18.44 17.65 6.94
N ARG A 288 -19.16 16.60 7.34
CA ARG A 288 -20.07 16.61 8.50
C ARG A 288 -19.78 15.41 9.40
N ALA A 289 -19.89 15.64 10.69
CA ALA A 289 -19.80 14.59 11.71
C ALA A 289 -21.21 14.10 12.05
N ALA A 290 -21.60 12.93 11.51
CA ALA A 290 -22.90 12.30 11.82
C ALA A 290 -22.93 10.85 11.33
N ASP A 291 -23.78 10.02 11.96
CA ASP A 291 -24.12 8.67 11.49
C ASP A 291 -24.99 8.78 10.23
N THR A 292 -24.45 8.42 9.10
CA THR A 292 -25.07 8.62 7.77
C THR A 292 -26.42 7.95 7.61
N LEU A 293 -26.57 6.73 8.08
CA LEU A 293 -27.85 6.03 7.91
C LEU A 293 -28.93 6.61 8.82
N ARG A 294 -28.59 6.99 10.06
CA ARG A 294 -29.53 7.47 11.07
C ARG A 294 -29.74 8.97 11.06
N ALA A 295 -28.73 9.72 10.65
CA ALA A 295 -28.71 11.18 10.69
C ALA A 295 -27.96 11.71 9.48
N ASP A 296 -28.56 11.55 8.30
CA ASP A 296 -28.03 12.06 7.04
C ASP A 296 -27.88 13.59 7.13
N ALA A 297 -26.64 14.04 7.04
CA ALA A 297 -26.30 15.47 7.13
C ALA A 297 -26.50 16.23 5.80
N PHE A 298 -26.81 15.50 4.72
CA PHE A 298 -27.02 16.05 3.38
C PHE A 298 -28.32 15.54 2.74
N PRO A 299 -29.50 15.67 3.40
CA PRO A 299 -30.73 15.01 2.96
C PRO A 299 -31.23 15.48 1.58
N ASP A 300 -30.94 16.71 1.20
CA ASP A 300 -31.38 17.33 -0.06
C ASP A 300 -30.28 17.36 -1.13
N LEU A 301 -29.08 16.85 -0.81
CA LEU A 301 -27.96 16.84 -1.74
C LEU A 301 -28.14 15.78 -2.83
N THR A 302 -27.83 16.18 -4.07
CA THR A 302 -27.63 15.25 -5.18
C THR A 302 -26.33 15.55 -5.89
N VAL A 303 -25.53 14.51 -6.14
CA VAL A 303 -24.18 14.62 -6.70
C VAL A 303 -24.02 13.81 -8.01
N ASP A 304 -22.93 14.03 -8.72
CA ASP A 304 -22.54 13.24 -9.92
C ASP A 304 -22.11 11.84 -9.55
N ALA A 305 -21.29 11.76 -8.51
CA ALA A 305 -20.68 10.51 -8.09
C ALA A 305 -20.79 10.31 -6.57
N VAL A 306 -21.01 9.06 -6.17
CA VAL A 306 -20.86 8.60 -4.79
C VAL A 306 -19.79 7.52 -4.75
N LEU A 307 -18.76 7.72 -3.93
CA LEU A 307 -17.72 6.72 -3.66
C LEU A 307 -17.82 6.32 -2.20
N ALA A 308 -17.90 5.03 -1.91
CA ALA A 308 -18.01 4.61 -0.52
C ALA A 308 -17.29 3.31 -0.20
N HIS A 309 -16.62 3.29 0.94
CA HIS A 309 -16.16 2.08 1.62
C HIS A 309 -16.87 2.00 2.97
N PRO A 310 -18.15 1.60 2.97
CA PRO A 310 -18.97 1.60 4.17
C PRO A 310 -18.55 0.48 5.14
N PRO A 311 -18.90 0.59 6.42
CA PRO A 311 -18.70 -0.52 7.36
C PRO A 311 -19.57 -1.72 6.99
N PHE A 312 -19.00 -2.94 7.18
CA PHE A 312 -19.65 -4.19 6.82
C PHE A 312 -20.31 -4.87 8.02
N ASN A 313 -21.40 -5.60 7.76
CA ASN A 313 -22.10 -6.46 8.73
C ASN A 313 -22.59 -5.72 9.97
N GLU A 314 -22.97 -4.47 9.87
CA GLU A 314 -23.53 -3.71 10.97
C GLU A 314 -24.95 -4.16 11.29
N ARG A 315 -25.16 -4.62 12.52
CA ARG A 315 -26.49 -5.04 12.98
C ARG A 315 -27.33 -3.90 13.56
N ASN A 316 -26.67 -2.83 14.00
CA ASN A 316 -27.28 -1.69 14.69
C ASN A 316 -27.32 -0.44 13.81
N TRP A 317 -27.46 -0.59 12.50
CA TRP A 317 -27.47 0.51 11.53
C TRP A 317 -28.75 1.39 11.57
N GLY A 318 -29.64 1.16 12.51
CA GLY A 318 -30.88 1.93 12.63
C GLY A 318 -32.14 1.25 12.05
N HIS A 319 -32.05 -0.04 11.72
CA HIS A 319 -33.12 -0.81 11.08
C HIS A 319 -34.54 -0.49 11.61
N ASP A 320 -34.74 -0.54 12.95
CA ASP A 320 -36.07 -0.41 13.52
C ASP A 320 -36.61 1.04 13.45
N SER A 321 -35.74 2.03 13.49
CA SER A 321 -36.11 3.46 13.42
C SER A 321 -36.28 3.98 12.00
N LEU A 322 -35.70 3.27 11.00
CA LEU A 322 -35.68 3.69 9.60
C LEU A 322 -36.67 2.93 8.72
N ALA A 323 -37.62 2.20 9.29
CA ALA A 323 -38.57 1.36 8.53
C ALA A 323 -39.39 2.13 7.46
N TYR A 324 -39.62 3.42 7.67
CA TYR A 324 -40.41 4.28 6.75
C TYR A 324 -39.52 5.32 6.04
N ASP A 325 -38.21 5.14 6.01
CA ASP A 325 -37.31 6.08 5.37
C ASP A 325 -37.51 6.09 3.87
N PRO A 326 -37.63 7.25 3.22
CA PRO A 326 -37.90 7.37 1.78
C PRO A 326 -36.74 6.86 0.90
N ARG A 327 -35.55 6.65 1.46
CA ARG A 327 -34.41 6.09 0.73
C ARG A 327 -34.62 4.63 0.30
N TRP A 328 -35.56 3.88 0.93
CA TRP A 328 -35.81 2.47 0.64
C TRP A 328 -36.64 2.26 -0.63
N GLU A 329 -36.25 2.89 -1.72
CA GLU A 329 -36.95 2.85 -3.01
C GLU A 329 -36.98 1.44 -3.63
N TYR A 330 -35.96 0.60 -3.35
CA TYR A 330 -35.82 -0.77 -3.84
C TYR A 330 -36.25 -1.82 -2.80
N GLY A 331 -36.86 -1.38 -1.72
CA GLY A 331 -37.35 -2.21 -0.63
C GLY A 331 -36.56 -2.03 0.66
N PHE A 332 -37.21 -2.27 1.79
CA PHE A 332 -36.61 -2.11 3.10
C PHE A 332 -35.55 -3.20 3.37
N PRO A 333 -34.29 -2.84 3.64
CA PRO A 333 -33.23 -3.82 3.91
C PRO A 333 -33.46 -4.60 5.20
N ALA A 334 -33.17 -5.88 5.20
CA ALA A 334 -33.23 -6.69 6.42
C ALA A 334 -32.18 -6.20 7.43
N ARG A 335 -32.40 -6.47 8.72
CA ARG A 335 -31.45 -6.07 9.79
C ARG A 335 -30.00 -6.55 9.54
N THR A 336 -29.82 -7.67 8.86
CA THR A 336 -28.51 -8.25 8.50
C THR A 336 -27.95 -7.77 7.17
N GLU A 337 -28.59 -6.79 6.53
CA GLU A 337 -28.25 -6.26 5.20
C GLU A 337 -27.95 -4.76 5.25
N SER A 338 -27.09 -4.36 6.19
CA SER A 338 -26.62 -2.96 6.28
C SER A 338 -26.01 -2.48 4.97
N GLU A 339 -25.34 -3.37 4.24
CA GLU A 339 -24.73 -3.08 2.95
C GLU A 339 -25.77 -2.61 1.91
N LEU A 340 -26.96 -3.20 1.90
CA LEU A 340 -28.04 -2.79 1.01
C LEU A 340 -28.73 -1.49 1.46
N ALA A 341 -28.62 -1.11 2.73
CA ALA A 341 -28.99 0.23 3.19
C ALA A 341 -28.01 1.29 2.63
N TRP A 342 -26.71 1.01 2.66
CA TRP A 342 -25.69 1.88 2.07
C TRP A 342 -25.86 2.02 0.54
N VAL A 343 -26.18 0.94 -0.17
CA VAL A 343 -26.48 0.96 -1.62
C VAL A 343 -27.64 1.92 -1.91
N GLN A 344 -28.74 1.82 -1.18
CA GLN A 344 -29.90 2.67 -1.41
C GLN A 344 -29.68 4.12 -0.96
N HIS A 345 -28.90 4.34 0.11
CA HIS A 345 -28.47 5.67 0.48
C HIS A 345 -27.64 6.33 -0.63
N ALA A 346 -26.66 5.61 -1.19
CA ALA A 346 -25.86 6.11 -2.30
C ALA A 346 -26.73 6.49 -3.50
N LEU A 347 -27.65 5.61 -3.92
CA LEU A 347 -28.57 5.88 -5.01
C LEU A 347 -29.48 7.09 -4.73
N ALA A 348 -29.93 7.27 -3.49
CA ALA A 348 -30.75 8.42 -3.10
C ALA A 348 -30.00 9.76 -3.17
N ARG A 349 -28.67 9.75 -3.08
CA ARG A 349 -27.80 10.94 -3.18
C ARG A 349 -27.28 11.21 -4.61
N LEU A 350 -27.55 10.32 -5.57
CA LEU A 350 -27.17 10.55 -6.96
C LEU A 350 -28.22 11.38 -7.71
N ARG A 351 -27.77 12.26 -8.58
CA ARG A 351 -28.64 12.80 -9.64
C ARG A 351 -28.94 11.72 -10.67
N VAL A 352 -29.99 11.91 -11.46
CA VAL A 352 -30.30 11.02 -12.57
C VAL A 352 -29.09 10.95 -13.53
N GLY A 353 -28.64 9.77 -13.86
CA GLY A 353 -27.46 9.55 -14.67
C GLY A 353 -26.13 9.54 -13.89
N GLY A 354 -26.16 9.84 -12.59
CA GLY A 354 -24.97 9.77 -11.73
C GLY A 354 -24.58 8.34 -11.38
N THR A 355 -23.33 8.14 -11.00
CA THR A 355 -22.72 6.84 -10.75
C THR A 355 -22.28 6.70 -9.30
N ALA A 356 -22.58 5.55 -8.67
CA ALA A 356 -22.00 5.20 -7.37
C ALA A 356 -21.10 3.97 -7.50
N VAL A 357 -19.96 4.01 -6.81
CA VAL A 357 -19.05 2.86 -6.70
C VAL A 357 -18.85 2.55 -5.23
N LEU A 358 -19.30 1.36 -4.80
CA LEU A 358 -19.25 0.93 -3.42
C LEU A 358 -18.37 -0.31 -3.28
N LEU A 359 -17.50 -0.31 -2.28
CA LEU A 359 -16.80 -1.52 -1.87
C LEU A 359 -17.72 -2.34 -0.97
N MET A 360 -17.89 -3.63 -1.29
CA MET A 360 -18.90 -4.49 -0.68
C MET A 360 -18.30 -5.85 -0.29
N PRO A 361 -18.77 -6.49 0.80
CA PRO A 361 -18.39 -7.86 1.09
C PRO A 361 -19.09 -8.83 0.13
N PRO A 362 -18.49 -9.99 -0.19
CA PRO A 362 -19.10 -10.98 -1.10
C PRO A 362 -20.50 -11.42 -0.69
N ALA A 363 -20.75 -11.47 0.61
CA ALA A 363 -22.04 -11.86 1.17
C ALA A 363 -23.19 -10.94 0.73
N ALA A 364 -22.97 -9.68 0.43
CA ALA A 364 -24.01 -8.76 -0.08
C ALA A 364 -24.55 -9.22 -1.44
N ALA A 365 -23.73 -9.90 -2.24
CA ALA A 365 -24.11 -10.43 -3.54
C ALA A 365 -25.00 -11.68 -3.46
N SER A 366 -24.94 -12.47 -2.37
CA SER A 366 -25.54 -13.80 -2.33
C SER A 366 -26.53 -14.06 -1.18
N ARG A 367 -26.54 -13.25 -0.10
CA ARG A 367 -27.45 -13.48 1.04
C ARG A 367 -28.92 -13.49 0.60
N ARG A 368 -29.68 -14.51 1.02
CA ARG A 368 -31.11 -14.67 0.69
C ARG A 368 -31.99 -13.52 1.15
N SER A 369 -31.66 -12.91 2.29
CA SER A 369 -32.40 -11.79 2.87
C SER A 369 -32.42 -10.56 1.93
N GLY A 370 -31.35 -10.34 1.14
CA GLY A 370 -31.20 -9.23 0.22
C GLY A 370 -31.78 -9.46 -1.20
N ARG A 371 -32.21 -10.69 -1.54
CA ARG A 371 -32.54 -11.07 -2.91
C ARG A 371 -33.61 -10.18 -3.60
N ARG A 372 -34.60 -9.70 -2.83
CA ARG A 372 -35.66 -8.82 -3.38
C ARG A 372 -35.11 -7.47 -3.82
N ILE A 373 -34.22 -6.89 -3.01
CA ILE A 373 -33.59 -5.60 -3.32
C ILE A 373 -32.66 -5.77 -4.53
N ARG A 374 -31.83 -6.83 -4.55
CA ARG A 374 -30.96 -7.13 -5.71
C ARG A 374 -31.77 -7.32 -6.99
N ALA A 375 -32.90 -8.06 -6.93
CA ALA A 375 -33.78 -8.23 -8.07
C ALA A 375 -34.35 -6.90 -8.59
N ASP A 376 -34.73 -5.99 -7.68
CA ASP A 376 -35.29 -4.70 -8.07
C ASP A 376 -34.21 -3.75 -8.63
N LEU A 377 -33.00 -3.77 -8.06
CA LEU A 377 -31.83 -3.06 -8.61
C LEU A 377 -31.51 -3.52 -10.06
N LEU A 378 -31.57 -4.82 -10.32
CA LEU A 378 -31.39 -5.37 -11.67
C LEU A 378 -32.51 -4.96 -12.63
N ARG A 379 -33.78 -5.15 -12.23
CA ARG A 379 -34.94 -4.83 -13.08
C ARG A 379 -34.97 -3.38 -13.51
N ARG A 380 -34.58 -2.47 -12.63
CA ARG A 380 -34.54 -1.03 -12.93
C ARG A 380 -33.23 -0.58 -13.57
N GLY A 381 -32.26 -1.49 -13.75
CA GLY A 381 -30.95 -1.18 -14.32
C GLY A 381 -30.10 -0.29 -13.42
N ALA A 382 -30.39 -0.26 -12.12
CA ALA A 382 -29.62 0.53 -11.15
C ALA A 382 -28.26 -0.12 -10.82
N LEU A 383 -28.15 -1.44 -10.81
CA LEU A 383 -26.88 -2.15 -10.65
C LEU A 383 -26.32 -2.50 -12.04
N ARG A 384 -25.12 -1.97 -12.34
CA ARG A 384 -24.48 -2.07 -13.64
C ARG A 384 -23.32 -3.06 -13.69
N ALA A 385 -22.55 -3.15 -12.60
CA ALA A 385 -21.44 -4.10 -12.52
C ALA A 385 -21.22 -4.64 -11.11
N VAL A 386 -20.76 -5.87 -11.03
CA VAL A 386 -20.19 -6.50 -9.83
C VAL A 386 -18.81 -7.04 -10.19
N ILE A 387 -17.77 -6.52 -9.52
CA ILE A 387 -16.38 -6.80 -9.82
C ILE A 387 -15.76 -7.42 -8.57
N ALA A 388 -15.33 -8.69 -8.64
CA ALA A 388 -14.58 -9.34 -7.58
C ALA A 388 -13.11 -8.89 -7.62
N LEU A 389 -12.61 -8.43 -6.48
CA LEU A 389 -11.23 -8.00 -6.29
C LEU A 389 -10.39 -9.15 -5.71
N PRO A 390 -9.06 -9.17 -5.93
CA PRO A 390 -8.20 -10.13 -5.28
C PRO A 390 -8.24 -10.02 -3.76
N ALA A 391 -8.04 -11.12 -3.05
CA ALA A 391 -7.79 -11.10 -1.62
C ALA A 391 -6.55 -10.23 -1.33
N GLY A 392 -6.63 -9.37 -0.32
CA GLY A 392 -5.56 -8.40 -0.05
C GLY A 392 -5.78 -7.01 -0.65
N ALA A 393 -6.80 -6.80 -1.49
CA ALA A 393 -7.08 -5.52 -2.12
C ALA A 393 -7.49 -4.41 -1.13
N ALA A 394 -8.23 -4.74 -0.09
CA ALA A 394 -8.61 -3.80 0.97
C ALA A 394 -8.94 -4.53 2.28
N PRO A 395 -8.99 -3.82 3.43
CA PRO A 395 -9.47 -4.41 4.68
C PRO A 395 -10.93 -4.88 4.59
N PRO A 396 -11.28 -6.04 5.17
CA PRO A 396 -10.42 -7.04 5.79
C PRO A 396 -9.69 -7.89 4.73
N TYR A 397 -8.36 -7.81 4.73
CA TYR A 397 -7.51 -8.37 3.65
C TYR A 397 -7.62 -9.88 3.40
N GLY A 398 -8.28 -10.61 4.28
CA GLY A 398 -8.44 -12.07 4.18
C GLY A 398 -9.55 -12.55 3.24
N ILE A 399 -10.38 -11.65 2.70
CA ILE A 399 -11.52 -11.99 1.83
C ILE A 399 -11.46 -11.17 0.53
N PRO A 400 -11.87 -11.77 -0.62
CA PRO A 400 -12.02 -11.04 -1.87
C PRO A 400 -13.27 -10.15 -1.78
N LEU A 401 -13.08 -8.83 -1.76
CA LEU A 401 -14.17 -7.87 -1.74
C LEU A 401 -14.69 -7.63 -3.16
N HIS A 402 -15.90 -7.08 -3.26
CA HIS A 402 -16.52 -6.72 -4.53
C HIS A 402 -16.62 -5.20 -4.69
N LEU A 403 -16.43 -4.68 -5.89
CA LEU A 403 -16.92 -3.35 -6.26
C LEU A 403 -18.29 -3.48 -6.93
N TRP A 404 -19.25 -2.72 -6.42
CA TRP A 404 -20.56 -2.56 -7.05
C TRP A 404 -20.62 -1.22 -7.74
N VAL A 405 -20.85 -1.23 -9.06
CA VAL A 405 -21.06 -0.02 -9.84
C VAL A 405 -22.55 0.15 -10.06
N LEU A 406 -23.08 1.25 -9.54
CA LEU A 406 -24.50 1.57 -9.57
C LEU A 406 -24.73 2.84 -10.37
N HIS A 407 -25.89 2.93 -11.00
CA HIS A 407 -26.30 4.08 -11.77
C HIS A 407 -27.70 4.54 -11.34
N ARG A 408 -27.92 5.85 -11.17
CA ARG A 408 -29.27 6.36 -10.88
C ARG A 408 -30.09 6.35 -12.17
N PRO A 409 -31.07 5.44 -12.33
CA PRO A 409 -31.83 5.35 -13.56
C PRO A 409 -32.73 6.59 -13.76
N GLY A 410 -33.01 6.92 -15.01
CA GLY A 410 -34.04 7.88 -15.36
C GLY A 410 -35.44 7.34 -15.15
N SER A 411 -36.46 8.13 -15.51
CA SER A 411 -37.87 7.74 -15.37
C SER A 411 -38.30 6.60 -16.33
N ALA A 412 -37.57 6.40 -17.39
CA ALA A 412 -37.82 5.29 -18.34
C ALA A 412 -36.86 4.14 -18.02
N PRO A 413 -37.38 2.90 -17.80
CA PRO A 413 -36.52 1.74 -17.62
C PRO A 413 -35.72 1.46 -18.90
N PRO A 414 -34.47 0.97 -18.78
CA PRO A 414 -33.70 0.55 -19.94
C PRO A 414 -34.40 -0.63 -20.64
N PRO A 415 -34.34 -0.71 -21.98
CA PRO A 415 -35.09 -1.72 -22.75
C PRO A 415 -34.68 -3.16 -22.44
N ALA A 416 -33.44 -3.41 -22.03
CA ALA A 416 -32.94 -4.70 -21.56
C ALA A 416 -31.72 -4.46 -20.65
N PRO A 417 -31.90 -4.41 -19.33
CA PRO A 417 -30.77 -4.20 -18.44
C PRO A 417 -29.82 -5.41 -18.45
N HIS A 418 -28.54 -5.13 -18.53
CA HIS A 418 -27.45 -6.12 -18.40
C HIS A 418 -26.60 -5.80 -17.19
N LEU A 419 -26.00 -6.83 -16.61
CA LEU A 419 -25.02 -6.77 -15.54
C LEU A 419 -23.65 -7.20 -16.07
N LEU A 420 -22.66 -6.37 -15.90
CA LEU A 420 -21.27 -6.77 -16.10
C LEU A 420 -20.77 -7.50 -14.85
N VAL A 421 -20.23 -8.69 -15.02
CA VAL A 421 -19.50 -9.42 -13.98
C VAL A 421 -18.04 -9.53 -14.37
N VAL A 422 -17.14 -9.19 -13.43
CA VAL A 422 -15.69 -9.27 -13.62
C VAL A 422 -15.09 -9.98 -12.41
N ASP A 423 -14.18 -10.92 -12.63
CA ASP A 423 -13.41 -11.58 -11.58
C ASP A 423 -11.91 -11.33 -11.77
N THR A 424 -11.29 -10.74 -10.77
CA THR A 424 -9.85 -10.48 -10.75
C THR A 424 -9.16 -11.22 -9.62
N ALA A 425 -9.82 -12.17 -8.96
CA ALA A 425 -9.29 -12.87 -7.79
C ALA A 425 -7.95 -13.57 -8.07
N GLU A 426 -7.79 -14.13 -9.27
CA GLU A 426 -6.59 -14.85 -9.68
C GLU A 426 -5.39 -13.94 -10.07
N LEU A 427 -5.58 -12.62 -10.15
CA LEU A 427 -4.51 -11.69 -10.52
C LEU A 427 -3.51 -11.40 -9.39
N ALA A 428 -3.78 -11.88 -8.17
CA ALA A 428 -2.87 -11.76 -7.04
C ALA A 428 -2.67 -13.08 -6.29
N PRO A 429 -2.08 -14.11 -6.90
CA PRO A 429 -1.94 -15.44 -6.30
C PRO A 429 -1.01 -15.48 -5.07
N GLY A 430 -0.36 -14.37 -4.74
CA GLY A 430 0.60 -14.28 -3.64
C GLY A 430 0.17 -13.42 -2.45
N GLY A 431 -1.07 -12.96 -2.38
CA GLY A 431 -1.60 -12.14 -1.29
C GLY A 431 -1.26 -10.63 -1.41
N ARG A 432 -1.51 -9.89 -0.32
CA ARG A 432 -1.46 -8.41 -0.25
C ARG A 432 -0.20 -7.76 -0.82
N ASP A 433 0.98 -8.31 -0.51
CA ASP A 433 2.27 -7.70 -0.87
C ASP A 433 2.65 -7.91 -2.36
N LYS A 434 1.81 -8.63 -3.13
CA LYS A 434 2.01 -8.95 -4.53
C LYS A 434 0.88 -8.45 -5.44
N LEU A 435 -0.01 -7.61 -4.92
CA LEU A 435 -1.11 -7.07 -5.69
C LEU A 435 -0.60 -6.02 -6.68
N ASP A 436 -0.61 -6.38 -7.96
CA ASP A 436 -0.34 -5.45 -9.06
C ASP A 436 -1.63 -4.68 -9.40
N TRP A 437 -1.74 -3.49 -8.82
CA TRP A 437 -2.86 -2.60 -9.08
C TRP A 437 -2.98 -2.18 -10.54
N GLN A 438 -1.88 -2.11 -11.29
CA GLN A 438 -1.92 -1.73 -12.71
C GLN A 438 -2.63 -2.80 -13.53
N THR A 439 -2.31 -4.07 -13.31
CA THR A 439 -2.96 -5.20 -13.98
C THR A 439 -4.44 -5.31 -13.59
N VAL A 440 -4.78 -5.21 -12.29
CA VAL A 440 -6.17 -5.24 -11.83
C VAL A 440 -6.96 -4.09 -12.44
N ARG A 441 -6.44 -2.88 -12.39
CA ARG A 441 -7.06 -1.67 -12.95
C ARG A 441 -7.27 -1.80 -14.45
N GLY A 442 -6.25 -2.21 -15.22
CA GLY A 442 -6.37 -2.43 -16.67
C GLY A 442 -7.49 -3.41 -17.01
N THR A 443 -7.51 -4.59 -16.36
CA THR A 443 -8.53 -5.62 -16.59
C THR A 443 -9.95 -5.12 -16.31
N VAL A 444 -10.14 -4.40 -15.21
CA VAL A 444 -11.46 -3.89 -14.80
C VAL A 444 -11.92 -2.76 -15.71
N LEU A 445 -11.06 -1.77 -15.98
CA LEU A 445 -11.45 -0.60 -16.76
C LEU A 445 -11.67 -0.92 -18.25
N ASP A 446 -10.90 -1.84 -18.82
CA ASP A 446 -11.13 -2.30 -20.20
C ASP A 446 -12.49 -2.98 -20.30
N ALA A 447 -12.85 -3.83 -19.31
CA ALA A 447 -14.15 -4.45 -19.26
C ALA A 447 -15.29 -3.44 -19.09
N TRP A 448 -15.12 -2.48 -18.16
CA TRP A 448 -16.11 -1.45 -17.86
C TRP A 448 -16.35 -0.52 -19.06
N ARG A 449 -15.30 -0.01 -19.68
CA ARG A 449 -15.39 0.89 -20.82
C ARG A 449 -16.08 0.24 -22.02
N ALA A 450 -15.71 -1.00 -22.36
CA ALA A 450 -16.36 -1.75 -23.43
C ALA A 450 -17.87 -1.95 -23.14
N PHE A 451 -18.22 -2.31 -21.89
CA PHE A 451 -19.59 -2.52 -21.47
C PHE A 451 -20.43 -1.24 -21.48
N ASP A 452 -19.89 -0.14 -20.95
CA ASP A 452 -20.64 1.11 -20.75
C ASP A 452 -20.80 1.93 -22.04
N HIS A 453 -19.77 1.94 -22.90
CA HIS A 453 -19.79 2.72 -24.16
C HIS A 453 -20.27 1.93 -25.37
N GLU A 454 -19.93 0.66 -25.48
CA GLU A 454 -20.19 -0.14 -26.67
C GLU A 454 -21.47 -0.99 -26.54
N GLY A 455 -22.05 -1.06 -25.33
CA GLY A 455 -23.25 -1.86 -25.04
C GLY A 455 -23.06 -3.37 -25.12
N GLY A 456 -21.85 -3.83 -25.40
CA GLY A 456 -21.45 -5.21 -25.47
C GLY A 456 -20.01 -5.41 -25.05
N ILE A 457 -19.65 -6.61 -24.65
CA ILE A 457 -18.33 -6.99 -24.23
C ILE A 457 -17.93 -8.31 -24.82
N GLU A 458 -16.70 -8.43 -25.30
CA GLU A 458 -16.12 -9.73 -25.61
C GLU A 458 -15.98 -10.53 -24.31
N GLU A 459 -16.72 -11.64 -24.24
CA GLU A 459 -16.67 -12.53 -23.07
C GLU A 459 -15.30 -13.19 -22.97
N ARG A 460 -14.77 -13.22 -21.75
CA ARG A 460 -13.52 -13.92 -21.44
C ARG A 460 -13.76 -14.88 -20.28
N PRO A 461 -13.70 -16.20 -20.53
CA PRO A 461 -13.92 -17.21 -19.51
C PRO A 461 -13.10 -16.95 -18.24
N GLY A 462 -13.72 -17.09 -17.07
CA GLY A 462 -13.09 -16.85 -15.78
C GLY A 462 -12.78 -15.39 -15.44
N VAL A 463 -12.91 -14.44 -16.38
CA VAL A 463 -12.49 -13.05 -16.16
C VAL A 463 -13.64 -12.06 -16.27
N ARG A 464 -14.41 -12.10 -17.35
CA ARG A 464 -15.46 -11.12 -17.59
C ARG A 464 -16.60 -11.65 -18.47
N ARG A 465 -17.83 -11.22 -18.15
CA ARG A 465 -19.05 -11.56 -18.89
C ARG A 465 -20.12 -10.50 -18.72
N SER A 466 -20.94 -10.28 -19.76
CA SER A 466 -22.17 -9.50 -19.69
C SER A 466 -23.37 -10.44 -19.62
N LEU A 467 -24.23 -10.26 -18.62
CA LEU A 467 -25.37 -11.10 -18.34
C LEU A 467 -26.66 -10.30 -18.49
N ALA A 468 -27.66 -10.84 -19.17
CA ALA A 468 -28.97 -10.22 -19.18
C ALA A 468 -29.58 -10.30 -17.77
N ALA A 469 -30.11 -9.18 -17.27
CA ALA A 469 -30.66 -9.14 -15.89
C ALA A 469 -31.75 -10.21 -15.69
N ILE A 470 -32.50 -10.60 -16.73
CA ILE A 470 -33.54 -11.62 -16.65
C ILE A 470 -32.97 -13.00 -16.28
N ASP A 471 -31.75 -13.32 -16.71
CA ASP A 471 -31.10 -14.59 -16.44
C ASP A 471 -30.62 -14.72 -14.98
N LEU A 472 -30.49 -13.56 -14.28
CA LEU A 472 -30.10 -13.48 -12.89
C LEU A 472 -31.26 -13.44 -11.89
N LEU A 473 -32.51 -13.38 -12.39
CA LEU A 473 -33.73 -13.29 -11.58
C LEU A 473 -34.26 -14.68 -11.17
N ASP A 474 -33.35 -15.55 -10.74
CA ASP A 474 -33.69 -16.82 -10.11
C ASP A 474 -34.16 -16.66 -8.65
N ASP A 475 -34.40 -17.78 -7.96
CA ASP A 475 -34.89 -17.78 -6.57
C ASP A 475 -33.91 -17.14 -5.56
N ASP A 476 -32.61 -17.14 -5.85
CA ASP A 476 -31.56 -16.64 -4.96
C ASP A 476 -31.05 -15.25 -5.35
N VAL A 477 -31.14 -14.90 -6.63
CA VAL A 477 -30.57 -13.65 -7.21
C VAL A 477 -29.12 -13.46 -6.74
N ASP A 478 -28.32 -14.50 -6.96
CA ASP A 478 -26.91 -14.48 -6.60
C ASP A 478 -26.10 -13.73 -7.68
N LEU A 479 -25.37 -12.71 -7.25
CA LEU A 479 -24.60 -11.81 -8.14
C LEU A 479 -23.08 -12.00 -8.00
N ALA A 480 -22.64 -13.07 -7.32
CA ALA A 480 -21.20 -13.32 -7.14
C ALA A 480 -20.56 -13.65 -8.50
N PRO A 481 -19.53 -12.90 -8.95
CA PRO A 481 -18.93 -13.09 -10.26
C PRO A 481 -18.50 -14.52 -10.56
N ALA A 482 -17.84 -15.18 -9.62
CA ALA A 482 -17.37 -16.56 -9.78
C ALA A 482 -18.49 -17.59 -10.09
N ARG A 483 -19.76 -17.29 -9.74
CA ARG A 483 -20.89 -18.17 -10.05
C ARG A 483 -21.32 -18.10 -11.53
N HIS A 484 -21.10 -16.95 -12.15
CA HIS A 484 -21.62 -16.67 -13.50
C HIS A 484 -20.54 -16.67 -14.57
N LEU A 485 -19.28 -16.73 -14.19
CA LEU A 485 -18.16 -16.86 -15.10
C LEU A 485 -17.89 -18.36 -15.32
N PRO A 486 -17.93 -18.83 -16.56
CA PRO A 486 -17.46 -20.19 -16.82
C PRO A 486 -16.01 -20.29 -16.35
N PRO A 487 -15.61 -21.40 -15.71
CA PRO A 487 -14.21 -21.57 -15.35
C PRO A 487 -13.36 -21.31 -16.59
N PRO A 488 -12.17 -20.68 -16.43
CA PRO A 488 -11.22 -20.60 -17.52
C PRO A 488 -11.08 -22.02 -18.07
N ALA A 489 -11.26 -22.20 -19.38
CA ALA A 489 -11.10 -23.53 -19.99
C ALA A 489 -9.82 -24.13 -19.42
N ALA A 490 -9.93 -25.31 -18.81
CA ALA A 490 -8.84 -25.95 -18.07
C ALA A 490 -7.55 -25.72 -18.84
N ALA A 491 -6.61 -25.03 -18.23
CA ALA A 491 -5.52 -24.31 -18.89
C ALA A 491 -5.03 -25.08 -20.11
N GLY A 492 -5.47 -24.66 -21.32
CA GLY A 492 -4.98 -25.19 -22.60
C GLY A 492 -5.58 -26.48 -23.16
N GLY A 493 -6.59 -27.07 -22.50
CA GLY A 493 -7.21 -28.31 -22.96
C GLY A 493 -6.30 -29.55 -22.97
N PRO A 494 -6.72 -30.67 -23.60
CA PRO A 494 -5.97 -31.94 -23.56
C PRO A 494 -4.50 -31.84 -24.06
N ALA A 495 -4.22 -30.93 -24.98
CA ALA A 495 -2.88 -30.76 -25.54
C ALA A 495 -1.90 -30.10 -24.53
N GLU A 496 -2.36 -29.18 -23.72
CA GLU A 496 -1.53 -28.53 -22.68
C GLU A 496 -1.32 -29.45 -21.49
N LEU A 497 -2.31 -30.23 -21.11
CA LEU A 497 -2.17 -31.27 -20.09
C LEU A 497 -1.18 -32.35 -20.52
N ALA A 498 -1.20 -32.76 -21.80
CA ALA A 498 -0.21 -33.68 -22.35
C ALA A 498 1.20 -33.07 -22.32
N ARG A 499 1.34 -31.77 -22.56
CA ARG A 499 2.62 -31.05 -22.44
C ARG A 499 3.07 -30.99 -20.97
N ALA A 500 2.19 -30.58 -20.05
CA ALA A 500 2.47 -30.54 -18.61
C ALA A 500 2.86 -31.92 -18.08
N HIS A 501 2.21 -32.99 -18.53
CA HIS A 501 2.57 -34.37 -18.18
C HIS A 501 3.98 -34.73 -18.68
N LYS A 502 4.32 -34.36 -19.92
CA LYS A 502 5.67 -34.61 -20.47
C LYS A 502 6.74 -33.82 -19.73
N GLU A 503 6.49 -32.54 -19.41
CA GLU A 503 7.39 -31.69 -18.63
C GLU A 503 7.59 -32.24 -17.21
N LEU A 504 6.51 -32.68 -16.54
CA LEU A 504 6.58 -33.31 -15.24
C LEU A 504 7.41 -34.61 -15.29
N THR A 505 7.17 -35.45 -16.27
CA THR A 505 7.92 -36.72 -16.43
C THR A 505 9.43 -36.44 -16.59
N ALA A 506 9.80 -35.43 -17.41
CA ALA A 506 11.18 -35.03 -17.58
C ALA A 506 11.79 -34.42 -16.30
N ALA A 507 11.01 -33.63 -15.56
CA ALA A 507 11.46 -33.05 -14.29
C ALA A 507 11.68 -34.12 -13.22
N LEU A 508 10.78 -35.12 -13.13
CA LEU A 508 10.91 -36.26 -12.21
C LEU A 508 12.15 -37.12 -12.54
N ALA A 509 12.42 -37.39 -13.82
CA ALA A 509 13.60 -38.09 -14.24
C ALA A 509 14.90 -37.31 -13.81
N ARG A 510 14.93 -36.01 -14.10
CA ARG A 510 16.04 -35.14 -13.67
C ARG A 510 16.20 -35.12 -12.14
N THR A 511 15.09 -35.07 -11.39
CA THR A 511 15.13 -35.13 -9.93
C THR A 511 15.70 -36.46 -9.44
N THR A 512 15.37 -37.56 -10.08
CA THR A 512 15.90 -38.89 -9.75
C THR A 512 17.41 -38.97 -10.01
N ASP A 513 17.86 -38.41 -11.14
CA ASP A 513 19.28 -38.40 -11.51
C ASP A 513 20.14 -37.53 -10.57
N LEU A 514 19.57 -36.46 -10.04
CA LEU A 514 20.19 -35.54 -9.08
C LEU A 514 20.12 -36.03 -7.63
N ALA A 515 19.38 -37.11 -7.36
CA ALA A 515 19.17 -37.58 -5.99
C ALA A 515 20.52 -37.89 -5.30
N PRO A 516 20.80 -37.30 -4.12
CA PRO A 516 22.05 -37.48 -3.45
C PRO A 516 22.22 -38.95 -3.03
N ALA A 517 23.42 -39.48 -3.20
CA ALA A 517 23.75 -40.82 -2.74
C ALA A 517 23.56 -40.94 -1.21
N PRO A 518 23.06 -42.07 -0.69
CA PRO A 518 22.94 -42.28 0.73
C PRO A 518 24.26 -42.09 1.47
N ALA A 519 24.19 -41.46 2.65
CA ALA A 519 25.38 -41.28 3.47
C ALA A 519 26.03 -42.67 3.78
N PRO A 520 27.38 -42.80 3.70
CA PRO A 520 28.03 -44.06 4.04
C PRO A 520 27.70 -44.45 5.48
N ALA A 521 27.36 -45.74 5.68
CA ALA A 521 27.07 -46.30 6.98
C ALA A 521 28.37 -46.37 7.80
N GLY A 522 28.68 -45.31 8.52
CA GLY A 522 29.82 -45.25 9.43
C GLY A 522 29.64 -44.13 10.43
N ARG A 523 29.80 -44.40 11.71
CA ARG A 523 29.91 -43.35 12.74
C ARG A 523 31.28 -42.67 12.62
N ALA A 524 31.42 -41.72 11.72
CA ALA A 524 32.49 -40.77 11.81
C ALA A 524 32.19 -39.86 13.03
N ALA A 525 33.15 -39.69 13.92
CA ALA A 525 33.04 -38.66 14.98
C ALA A 525 32.85 -37.28 14.30
N PRO A 526 32.00 -36.41 14.86
CA PRO A 526 31.81 -35.07 14.27
C PRO A 526 33.15 -34.36 14.12
N ALA A 527 33.41 -33.86 12.93
CA ALA A 527 34.62 -33.11 12.67
C ALA A 527 34.66 -31.84 13.53
N ARG A 528 35.76 -31.61 14.25
CA ARG A 528 35.98 -30.38 15.00
C ARG A 528 36.87 -29.46 14.19
N TRP A 529 36.23 -28.51 13.53
CA TRP A 529 36.95 -27.49 12.76
C TRP A 529 37.22 -26.24 13.57
N PRO A 530 38.35 -25.55 13.36
CA PRO A 530 38.48 -24.15 13.81
C PRO A 530 37.47 -23.30 13.05
N LEU A 531 36.71 -22.49 13.79
CA LEU A 531 35.65 -21.67 13.24
C LEU A 531 36.12 -20.22 13.04
N THR A 532 35.50 -19.53 12.11
CA THR A 532 35.57 -18.09 11.90
C THR A 532 34.16 -17.52 11.68
N THR A 533 33.96 -16.24 11.86
CA THR A 533 32.69 -15.60 11.64
C THR A 533 32.68 -14.81 10.32
N ILE A 534 31.50 -14.59 9.76
CA ILE A 534 31.33 -13.70 8.60
C ILE A 534 31.89 -12.31 8.89
N GLY A 535 31.70 -11.80 10.11
CA GLY A 535 32.25 -10.51 10.52
C GLY A 535 33.79 -10.47 10.55
N GLU A 536 34.48 -11.59 10.89
CA GLU A 536 35.93 -11.70 10.83
C GLU A 536 36.42 -11.79 9.38
N LEU A 537 35.77 -12.60 8.54
CA LEU A 537 36.08 -12.70 7.13
C LEU A 537 35.93 -11.37 6.38
N ALA A 538 34.89 -10.61 6.69
CA ALA A 538 34.67 -9.27 6.12
C ALA A 538 35.77 -8.29 6.56
N ARG A 539 36.22 -8.34 7.83
CA ARG A 539 37.31 -7.49 8.31
C ARG A 539 38.67 -7.87 7.72
N ALA A 540 38.85 -9.15 7.43
CA ALA A 540 40.08 -9.67 6.78
C ALA A 540 40.09 -9.46 5.27
N GLY A 541 39.02 -8.95 4.65
CA GLY A 541 38.93 -8.73 3.21
C GLY A 541 38.64 -10.01 2.39
N ALA A 542 38.37 -11.13 3.06
CA ALA A 542 38.05 -12.40 2.37
C ALA A 542 36.62 -12.43 1.79
N LEU A 543 35.78 -11.50 2.21
CA LEU A 543 34.45 -11.24 1.62
C LEU A 543 34.01 -9.77 1.82
N LEU A 544 33.22 -9.27 0.88
CA LEU A 544 32.51 -7.98 1.02
C LEU A 544 31.09 -8.25 1.53
N LEU A 545 30.69 -7.55 2.60
CA LEU A 545 29.33 -7.60 3.15
C LEU A 545 28.60 -6.28 2.86
N ARG A 546 27.45 -6.37 2.21
CA ARG A 546 26.54 -5.24 1.96
C ARG A 546 25.12 -5.57 2.41
N ALA A 547 24.42 -4.58 2.93
CA ALA A 547 22.98 -4.68 3.16
C ALA A 547 22.24 -4.13 1.95
N GLY A 548 21.09 -4.69 1.63
CA GLY A 548 20.18 -4.13 0.65
C GLY A 548 19.66 -2.79 1.13
N GLY A 549 19.77 -1.79 0.28
CA GLY A 549 19.35 -0.42 0.52
C GLY A 549 18.09 -0.04 -0.25
N PRO A 550 17.65 1.20 -0.10
CA PRO A 550 16.50 1.71 -0.84
C PRO A 550 16.76 1.93 -2.32
N GLY A 551 17.94 1.69 -2.86
CA GLY A 551 18.32 1.92 -4.26
C GLY A 551 17.15 2.46 -5.12
N THR A 552 17.34 3.52 -5.85
CA THR A 552 16.26 4.15 -6.63
C THR A 552 16.64 4.19 -8.11
N ALA A 553 15.65 4.11 -9.00
CA ALA A 553 15.84 4.26 -10.45
C ALA A 553 14.62 4.97 -11.04
N ALA A 554 14.83 5.65 -12.18
CA ALA A 554 13.71 6.21 -12.93
C ALA A 554 12.77 5.10 -13.45
N PRO A 555 11.47 5.38 -13.63
CA PRO A 555 10.50 4.40 -14.09
C PRO A 555 10.94 3.73 -15.40
N GLY A 556 11.01 2.41 -15.39
CA GLY A 556 11.39 1.62 -16.58
C GLY A 556 12.87 1.62 -16.96
N GLU A 557 13.74 2.34 -16.25
CA GLU A 557 15.18 2.43 -16.58
C GLU A 557 16.09 1.63 -15.62
N GLY A 558 15.55 1.13 -14.51
CA GLY A 558 16.34 0.41 -13.49
C GLY A 558 16.47 -1.10 -13.75
N PRO A 559 17.51 -1.74 -13.18
CA PRO A 559 17.62 -3.20 -13.19
C PRO A 559 16.48 -3.81 -12.35
N VAL A 560 16.05 -5.02 -12.74
CA VAL A 560 15.10 -5.81 -11.95
C VAL A 560 15.67 -6.03 -10.56
N GLN A 561 14.83 -5.96 -9.51
CA GLN A 561 15.26 -6.14 -8.13
C GLN A 561 15.04 -7.58 -7.65
N LEU A 562 16.06 -8.18 -7.04
CA LEU A 562 15.93 -9.45 -6.32
C LEU A 562 15.28 -9.18 -4.95
N THR A 563 14.09 -9.70 -4.73
CA THR A 563 13.34 -9.52 -3.49
C THR A 563 13.63 -10.63 -2.47
N GLU A 564 13.30 -10.39 -1.19
CA GLU A 564 13.36 -11.42 -0.15
C GLU A 564 12.53 -12.66 -0.53
N HIS A 565 11.38 -12.45 -1.16
CA HIS A 565 10.50 -13.52 -1.62
C HIS A 565 11.15 -14.38 -2.71
N ASP A 566 11.85 -13.76 -3.67
CA ASP A 566 12.54 -14.48 -4.73
C ASP A 566 13.68 -15.34 -4.19
N VAL A 567 14.34 -14.87 -3.13
CA VAL A 567 15.39 -15.65 -2.44
C VAL A 567 14.80 -16.85 -1.72
N ILE A 568 13.68 -16.66 -0.99
CA ILE A 568 12.98 -17.71 -0.27
C ILE A 568 12.34 -18.73 -1.23
N GLY A 569 11.67 -18.25 -2.27
CA GLY A 569 11.00 -19.06 -3.28
C GLY A 569 11.95 -19.71 -4.31
N GLY A 570 13.19 -19.25 -4.40
CA GLY A 570 14.11 -19.67 -5.45
C GLY A 570 13.71 -19.21 -6.86
N THR A 571 12.93 -18.13 -6.97
CA THR A 571 12.41 -17.58 -8.22
C THR A 571 13.38 -16.56 -8.85
N GLN A 572 13.14 -16.21 -10.11
CA GLN A 572 13.87 -15.12 -10.77
C GLN A 572 13.53 -13.78 -10.11
N PRO A 573 14.42 -12.76 -10.23
CA PRO A 573 14.14 -11.42 -9.72
C PRO A 573 12.82 -10.88 -10.24
N SER A 574 11.93 -10.44 -9.35
CA SER A 574 10.56 -10.01 -9.69
C SER A 574 10.24 -8.59 -9.22
N GLY A 575 11.10 -7.96 -8.43
CA GLY A 575 10.88 -6.62 -7.91
C GLY A 575 11.32 -5.51 -8.87
N THR A 576 10.77 -4.32 -8.64
CA THR A 576 11.18 -3.07 -9.30
C THR A 576 11.83 -2.13 -8.28
N LEU A 577 12.77 -1.32 -8.71
CA LEU A 577 13.33 -0.28 -7.86
C LEU A 577 12.30 0.83 -7.67
N PRO A 578 12.16 1.38 -6.44
CA PRO A 578 11.32 2.55 -6.22
C PRO A 578 11.91 3.78 -6.92
N GLU A 579 11.04 4.71 -7.27
CA GLU A 579 11.47 6.02 -7.79
C GLU A 579 12.18 6.84 -6.70
N PRO A 580 13.18 7.68 -7.06
CA PRO A 580 13.76 8.61 -6.10
C PRO A 580 12.69 9.58 -5.60
N ALA A 581 12.72 9.90 -4.32
CA ALA A 581 11.84 10.94 -3.79
C ALA A 581 12.15 12.29 -4.47
N THR A 582 11.11 13.10 -4.68
CA THR A 582 11.24 14.38 -5.37
C THR A 582 12.29 15.26 -4.66
N GLY A 583 13.40 15.57 -5.34
CA GLY A 583 14.50 16.37 -4.80
C GLY A 583 15.70 15.57 -4.29
N ASP A 584 15.62 14.26 -4.18
CA ASP A 584 16.75 13.41 -3.80
C ASP A 584 17.53 12.94 -5.04
N ALA A 585 18.87 12.93 -4.92
CA ALA A 585 19.70 12.31 -5.95
C ALA A 585 19.43 10.78 -5.96
N PRO A 586 19.37 10.15 -7.14
CA PRO A 586 19.16 8.69 -7.22
C PRO A 586 20.24 7.96 -6.44
N GLU A 587 19.83 7.10 -5.52
CA GLU A 587 20.74 6.26 -4.73
C GLU A 587 21.14 5.04 -5.57
N GLU A 588 22.43 4.92 -5.87
CA GLU A 588 22.94 3.86 -6.74
C GLU A 588 22.66 2.48 -6.15
N PRO A 589 21.93 1.59 -6.86
CA PRO A 589 21.56 0.28 -6.32
C PRO A 589 22.78 -0.63 -6.24
N VAL A 590 22.78 -1.53 -5.25
CA VAL A 590 23.80 -2.58 -5.15
C VAL A 590 23.50 -3.66 -6.17
N LEU A 591 24.32 -3.78 -7.21
CA LEU A 591 24.16 -4.79 -8.26
C LEU A 591 24.80 -6.13 -7.86
N LEU A 592 24.09 -7.20 -8.18
CA LEU A 592 24.50 -8.58 -7.97
C LEU A 592 25.47 -9.04 -9.08
N ARG A 593 26.40 -9.94 -8.72
CA ARG A 593 27.31 -10.60 -9.63
C ARG A 593 27.22 -12.12 -9.46
N ALA A 594 27.47 -12.86 -10.52
CA ALA A 594 27.57 -14.31 -10.42
C ALA A 594 28.59 -14.72 -9.34
N GLY A 595 28.20 -15.67 -8.48
CA GLY A 595 28.99 -16.09 -7.32
C GLY A 595 28.75 -15.29 -6.03
N ASP A 596 27.99 -14.23 -6.04
CA ASP A 596 27.53 -13.58 -4.81
C ASP A 596 26.60 -14.53 -4.03
N VAL A 597 26.60 -14.42 -2.70
CA VAL A 597 25.67 -15.16 -1.83
C VAL A 597 24.71 -14.19 -1.17
N VAL A 598 23.41 -14.40 -1.36
CA VAL A 598 22.35 -13.56 -0.80
C VAL A 598 21.62 -14.29 0.32
N VAL A 599 21.42 -13.58 1.44
CA VAL A 599 20.80 -14.12 2.66
C VAL A 599 19.69 -13.18 3.14
N PRO A 600 18.47 -13.67 3.41
CA PRO A 600 17.38 -12.83 3.97
C PRO A 600 17.65 -12.45 5.44
N VAL A 601 17.23 -11.24 5.81
CA VAL A 601 17.37 -10.69 7.17
C VAL A 601 16.26 -11.16 8.09
N LEU A 602 15.06 -11.37 7.54
CA LEU A 602 13.84 -11.75 8.24
C LEU A 602 13.44 -13.18 7.84
N GLY A 603 12.65 -13.86 8.68
CA GLY A 603 12.04 -15.14 8.32
C GLY A 603 12.67 -16.40 8.91
N GLY A 604 13.73 -16.32 9.73
CA GLY A 604 14.23 -17.43 10.58
C GLY A 604 14.62 -18.73 9.88
N GLY A 605 14.70 -18.76 8.55
CA GLY A 605 15.05 -19.93 7.74
C GLY A 605 16.54 -20.01 7.44
N ALA A 606 17.05 -21.26 7.34
CA ALA A 606 18.41 -21.53 6.89
C ALA A 606 18.51 -21.36 5.36
N ILE A 607 18.37 -20.14 4.84
CA ILE A 607 18.32 -19.83 3.42
C ILE A 607 19.54 -18.99 3.03
N ALA A 608 20.26 -19.48 2.02
CA ALA A 608 21.32 -18.74 1.35
C ALA A 608 21.30 -19.13 -0.13
N ARG A 609 21.24 -18.14 -1.01
CA ARG A 609 21.20 -18.32 -2.47
C ARG A 609 22.50 -17.86 -3.09
N VAL A 610 23.11 -18.69 -3.91
CA VAL A 610 24.23 -18.29 -4.77
C VAL A 610 23.64 -17.66 -6.03
N VAL A 611 24.09 -16.47 -6.38
CA VAL A 611 23.68 -15.74 -7.58
C VAL A 611 24.26 -16.43 -8.80
N ASP A 612 23.38 -16.78 -9.73
CA ASP A 612 23.72 -17.38 -11.03
C ASP A 612 23.83 -16.32 -12.15
N ALA A 613 24.16 -16.74 -13.33
CA ALA A 613 24.26 -15.86 -14.50
C ALA A 613 22.90 -15.24 -14.91
N ALA A 614 21.77 -15.88 -14.58
CA ALA A 614 20.44 -15.36 -14.89
C ALA A 614 20.00 -14.28 -13.91
N THR A 615 20.54 -14.27 -12.71
CA THR A 615 20.28 -13.28 -11.65
C THR A 615 21.32 -12.16 -11.63
N GLU A 616 22.43 -12.31 -12.35
CA GLU A 616 23.48 -11.29 -12.45
C GLU A 616 22.95 -9.98 -13.03
N GLY A 617 23.38 -8.85 -12.46
CA GLY A 617 22.93 -7.52 -12.86
C GLY A 617 21.66 -7.06 -12.18
N ALA A 618 20.92 -7.93 -11.48
CA ALA A 618 19.78 -7.53 -10.68
C ALA A 618 20.22 -6.67 -9.49
N ALA A 619 19.34 -5.75 -9.03
CA ALA A 619 19.57 -4.96 -7.84
C ALA A 619 19.24 -5.76 -6.57
N LEU A 620 20.00 -5.55 -5.49
CA LEU A 620 19.78 -6.18 -4.20
C LEU A 620 18.56 -5.52 -3.48
N GLY A 621 17.53 -6.30 -3.16
CA GLY A 621 16.34 -5.84 -2.47
C GLY A 621 16.54 -5.53 -0.99
N ARG A 622 15.55 -4.83 -0.39
CA ARG A 622 15.49 -4.58 1.06
C ARG A 622 15.40 -5.90 1.82
N ASN A 623 15.84 -5.90 3.07
CA ASN A 623 15.86 -7.09 3.94
C ASN A 623 16.75 -8.24 3.44
N LEU A 624 17.67 -7.95 2.56
CA LEU A 624 18.68 -8.90 2.08
C LEU A 624 20.08 -8.45 2.47
N TYR A 625 20.96 -9.42 2.74
CA TYR A 625 22.41 -9.22 2.80
C TYR A 625 23.08 -9.86 1.60
N LEU A 626 24.00 -9.12 1.01
CA LEU A 626 24.94 -9.59 -0.01
C LEU A 626 26.26 -9.92 0.67
N LEU A 627 26.74 -11.15 0.42
CA LEU A 627 28.08 -11.60 0.75
C LEU A 627 28.80 -11.89 -0.57
N ARG A 628 29.79 -11.09 -0.93
CA ARG A 628 30.61 -11.29 -2.13
C ARG A 628 31.96 -11.87 -1.70
N PRO A 629 32.17 -13.19 -1.84
CA PRO A 629 33.42 -13.82 -1.49
C PRO A 629 34.54 -13.40 -2.47
N ASP A 630 35.78 -13.30 -1.96
CA ASP A 630 36.95 -13.28 -2.82
C ASP A 630 37.18 -14.70 -3.36
N PRO A 631 37.11 -14.91 -4.68
CA PRO A 631 37.24 -16.25 -5.28
C PRO A 631 38.59 -16.95 -4.97
N ALA A 632 39.62 -16.17 -4.62
CA ALA A 632 40.91 -16.73 -4.23
C ALA A 632 40.93 -17.27 -2.78
N ALA A 633 40.01 -16.80 -1.93
CA ALA A 633 39.99 -17.09 -0.50
C ALA A 633 38.82 -17.95 -0.05
N LEU A 634 37.67 -17.85 -0.73
CA LEU A 634 36.41 -18.44 -0.24
C LEU A 634 35.52 -18.89 -1.41
N ASP A 635 35.17 -20.16 -1.42
CA ASP A 635 34.26 -20.74 -2.40
C ASP A 635 32.80 -20.31 -2.09
N PRO A 636 32.03 -19.79 -3.09
CA PRO A 636 30.67 -19.31 -2.85
C PRO A 636 29.65 -20.40 -2.45
N TRP A 637 29.77 -21.60 -2.98
CA TRP A 637 28.89 -22.73 -2.65
C TRP A 637 29.21 -23.31 -1.26
N PHE A 638 30.49 -23.34 -0.90
CA PHE A 638 30.90 -23.65 0.47
C PHE A 638 30.32 -22.66 1.46
N LEU A 639 30.43 -21.35 1.17
CA LEU A 639 29.85 -20.29 1.99
C LEU A 639 28.36 -20.50 2.14
N ALA A 640 27.61 -20.58 1.03
CA ALA A 640 26.14 -20.73 1.04
C ALA A 640 25.70 -22.00 1.78
N GLY A 641 26.36 -23.13 1.57
CA GLY A 641 26.03 -24.40 2.19
C GLY A 641 26.14 -24.38 3.71
N PHE A 642 27.24 -23.84 4.24
CA PHE A 642 27.41 -23.73 5.69
C PHE A 642 26.46 -22.69 6.33
N LEU A 643 26.09 -21.63 5.62
CA LEU A 643 25.10 -20.65 6.09
C LEU A 643 23.70 -21.26 6.22
N ARG A 644 23.38 -22.29 5.45
CA ARG A 644 22.12 -23.04 5.53
C ARG A 644 22.03 -24.02 6.71
N GLY A 645 23.12 -24.24 7.44
CA GLY A 645 23.16 -25.14 8.59
C GLY A 645 22.24 -24.64 9.74
N THR A 646 21.29 -25.49 10.19
CA THR A 646 20.31 -25.14 11.22
C THR A 646 20.93 -24.77 12.58
N ALA A 647 22.04 -25.36 12.95
CA ALA A 647 22.76 -25.03 14.18
C ALA A 647 23.35 -23.62 14.13
N ASN A 648 23.87 -23.20 12.99
CA ASN A 648 24.46 -21.89 12.76
C ASN A 648 23.38 -20.80 12.86
N ASN A 649 22.21 -21.02 12.25
CA ASN A 649 21.11 -20.09 12.30
C ASN A 649 20.53 -19.88 13.71
N ARG A 650 20.44 -20.93 14.53
CA ARG A 650 19.98 -20.79 15.93
C ARG A 650 20.88 -19.93 16.77
N GLN A 651 22.19 -19.96 16.55
CA GLN A 651 23.16 -19.14 17.30
C GLN A 651 23.20 -17.68 16.86
N ALA A 652 22.87 -17.39 15.60
CA ALA A 652 22.91 -16.06 15.03
C ALA A 652 21.58 -15.29 15.11
N SER A 653 20.47 -15.97 15.43
CA SER A 653 19.15 -15.36 15.56
C SER A 653 18.97 -14.67 16.93
N SER A 654 18.57 -13.42 16.93
CA SER A 654 18.20 -12.69 18.14
C SER A 654 16.67 -12.55 18.21
N TYR A 655 16.09 -12.99 19.33
CA TYR A 655 14.67 -12.78 19.63
C TYR A 655 14.48 -11.34 20.18
N ALA A 656 14.26 -10.39 19.30
CA ALA A 656 13.85 -9.05 19.68
C ALA A 656 12.48 -8.76 19.03
N SER A 657 11.40 -8.81 19.83
CA SER A 657 10.00 -8.64 19.37
C SER A 657 9.47 -9.77 18.47
N THR A 658 8.37 -9.56 17.80
CA THR A 658 7.57 -10.54 17.04
C THR A 658 8.22 -11.12 15.77
N ALA A 659 9.43 -10.67 15.39
CA ALA A 659 10.16 -11.19 14.22
C ALA A 659 11.60 -11.58 14.60
N THR A 660 12.03 -12.77 14.16
CA THR A 660 13.41 -13.23 14.31
C THR A 660 14.29 -12.53 13.28
N ARG A 661 15.22 -11.69 13.73
CA ARG A 661 16.19 -11.02 12.84
C ARG A 661 17.54 -11.71 12.88
N LEU A 662 18.08 -12.05 11.72
CA LEU A 662 19.37 -12.70 11.56
C LEU A 662 20.53 -11.67 11.63
N ASP A 663 21.47 -11.86 12.56
CA ASP A 663 22.74 -11.13 12.54
C ASP A 663 23.77 -11.93 11.72
N VAL A 664 23.83 -11.66 10.42
CA VAL A 664 24.70 -12.33 9.45
C VAL A 664 26.17 -12.33 9.87
N ARG A 665 26.64 -11.28 10.57
CA ARG A 665 28.05 -11.18 11.02
C ARG A 665 28.43 -12.23 12.04
N ARG A 666 27.47 -12.82 12.75
CA ARG A 666 27.70 -13.87 13.76
C ARG A 666 27.71 -15.29 13.20
N LEU A 667 27.25 -15.46 11.96
CA LEU A 667 27.27 -16.76 11.30
C LEU A 667 28.69 -17.29 11.22
N GLN A 668 28.87 -18.57 11.51
CA GLN A 668 30.16 -19.22 11.63
C GLN A 668 30.45 -20.14 10.46
N LEU A 669 31.69 -20.19 10.06
CA LEU A 669 32.24 -21.04 8.99
C LEU A 669 33.45 -21.79 9.50
N PRO A 670 33.68 -23.05 9.08
CA PRO A 670 34.93 -23.73 9.33
C PRO A 670 36.07 -23.13 8.49
N ARG A 671 37.25 -23.06 9.07
CA ARG A 671 38.48 -22.67 8.35
C ARG A 671 39.05 -23.92 7.68
N LEU A 672 38.79 -24.04 6.38
CA LEU A 672 39.25 -25.13 5.55
C LEU A 672 40.18 -24.61 4.43
N PRO A 673 41.14 -25.42 3.97
CA PRO A 673 41.94 -25.10 2.79
C PRO A 673 41.07 -24.98 1.53
N PRO A 674 41.46 -24.17 0.51
CA PRO A 674 40.64 -23.94 -0.68
C PRO A 674 40.26 -25.22 -1.46
N ALA A 675 41.10 -26.26 -1.40
CA ALA A 675 40.81 -27.55 -2.05
C ALA A 675 39.63 -28.26 -1.36
N GLU A 676 39.61 -28.31 -0.03
CA GLU A 676 38.50 -28.88 0.76
C GLU A 676 37.22 -28.04 0.66
N GLN A 677 37.36 -26.71 0.63
CA GLN A 677 36.21 -25.84 0.40
C GLN A 677 35.49 -26.16 -0.93
N ARG A 678 36.24 -26.41 -2.01
CA ARG A 678 35.69 -26.79 -3.33
C ARG A 678 34.95 -28.13 -3.28
N GLU A 679 35.49 -29.13 -2.57
CA GLU A 679 34.82 -30.43 -2.41
C GLU A 679 33.47 -30.30 -1.69
N TYR A 680 33.42 -29.52 -0.61
CA TYR A 680 32.15 -29.20 0.06
C TYR A 680 31.25 -28.36 -0.83
N GLY A 681 31.77 -27.37 -1.54
CA GLY A 681 31.06 -26.50 -2.47
C GLY A 681 30.37 -27.29 -3.57
N GLU A 682 31.06 -28.25 -4.20
CA GLU A 682 30.48 -29.15 -5.21
C GLU A 682 29.31 -29.97 -4.65
N ARG A 683 29.43 -30.50 -3.43
CA ARG A 683 28.36 -31.25 -2.77
C ARG A 683 27.15 -30.34 -2.44
N PHE A 684 27.39 -29.16 -1.93
CA PHE A 684 26.31 -28.20 -1.64
C PHE A 684 25.63 -27.70 -2.92
N ARG A 685 26.40 -27.52 -4.00
CA ARG A 685 25.84 -27.19 -5.31
C ARG A 685 24.94 -28.30 -5.85
N ALA A 686 25.37 -29.56 -5.73
CA ALA A 686 24.55 -30.71 -6.12
C ALA A 686 23.26 -30.81 -5.30
N LEU A 687 23.32 -30.56 -3.98
CA LEU A 687 22.11 -30.49 -3.12
C LEU A 687 21.17 -29.38 -3.52
N ALA A 688 21.70 -28.20 -3.86
CA ALA A 688 20.87 -27.08 -4.32
C ALA A 688 20.20 -27.40 -5.67
N ALA A 689 20.88 -28.02 -6.59
CA ALA A 689 20.33 -28.45 -7.88
C ALA A 689 19.22 -29.51 -7.70
N PHE A 690 19.40 -30.44 -6.78
CA PHE A 690 18.37 -31.44 -6.43
C PHE A 690 17.14 -30.77 -5.81
N GLU A 691 17.32 -29.83 -4.89
CA GLU A 691 16.24 -29.08 -4.26
C GLU A 691 15.43 -28.24 -5.28
N GLU A 692 16.11 -27.64 -6.25
CA GLU A 692 15.45 -26.90 -7.34
C GLU A 692 14.65 -27.83 -8.25
N ALA A 693 15.20 -28.99 -8.61
CA ALA A 693 14.50 -30.00 -9.41
C ALA A 693 13.26 -30.54 -8.68
N LEU A 694 13.32 -30.71 -7.35
CA LEU A 694 12.15 -31.10 -6.53
C LEU A 694 11.05 -30.03 -6.56
N ARG A 695 11.41 -28.75 -6.40
CA ARG A 695 10.43 -27.66 -6.44
C ARG A 695 9.75 -27.57 -7.81
N GLU A 696 10.52 -27.69 -8.89
CA GLU A 696 9.98 -27.66 -10.24
C GLU A 696 9.05 -28.86 -10.50
N SER A 697 9.44 -30.07 -10.04
CA SER A 697 8.58 -31.25 -10.14
C SER A 697 7.27 -31.09 -9.36
N ALA A 698 7.32 -30.50 -8.15
CA ALA A 698 6.14 -30.21 -7.34
C ALA A 698 5.21 -29.22 -8.05
N ARG A 699 5.76 -28.11 -8.56
CA ARG A 699 5.00 -27.08 -9.29
C ARG A 699 4.30 -27.64 -10.54
N LEU A 700 5.00 -28.45 -11.32
CA LEU A 700 4.43 -29.10 -12.50
C LEU A 700 3.39 -30.16 -12.14
N GLY A 701 3.61 -30.88 -11.03
CA GLY A 701 2.65 -31.85 -10.50
C GLY A 701 1.36 -31.19 -10.04
N GLU A 702 1.43 -30.09 -9.32
CA GLU A 702 0.27 -29.29 -8.88
C GLU A 702 -0.52 -28.77 -10.09
N ARG A 703 0.18 -28.20 -11.11
CA ARG A 703 -0.46 -27.72 -12.34
C ARG A 703 -1.20 -28.84 -13.10
N LEU A 704 -0.53 -29.97 -13.28
CA LEU A 704 -1.14 -31.12 -13.97
C LEU A 704 -2.34 -31.67 -13.20
N THR A 705 -2.22 -31.81 -11.89
CA THR A 705 -3.29 -32.34 -11.01
C THR A 705 -4.49 -31.42 -11.04
N GLN A 706 -4.29 -30.11 -10.87
CA GLN A 706 -5.37 -29.13 -10.91
C GLN A 706 -6.05 -29.13 -12.29
N GLY A 707 -5.28 -29.10 -13.38
CA GLY A 707 -5.84 -29.12 -14.72
C GLY A 707 -6.62 -30.40 -15.05
N LEU A 708 -6.23 -31.54 -14.49
CA LEU A 708 -7.00 -32.78 -14.60
C LEU A 708 -8.30 -32.74 -13.79
N TYR A 709 -8.29 -32.18 -12.57
CA TYR A 709 -9.51 -31.98 -11.79
C TYR A 709 -10.49 -31.06 -12.54
N ASP A 710 -10.01 -29.94 -13.04
CA ASP A 710 -10.82 -28.97 -13.76
C ASP A 710 -11.43 -29.60 -15.02
N GLY A 711 -10.61 -30.27 -15.86
CA GLY A 711 -11.07 -30.91 -17.09
C GLY A 711 -12.03 -32.09 -16.88
N LEU A 712 -11.91 -32.83 -15.78
CA LEU A 712 -12.86 -33.90 -15.41
C LEU A 712 -14.19 -33.29 -14.90
N THR A 713 -14.14 -32.19 -14.16
CA THR A 713 -15.34 -31.57 -13.59
C THR A 713 -16.12 -30.76 -14.59
N ASP A 714 -15.47 -30.14 -15.57
CA ASP A 714 -16.11 -29.40 -16.66
C ASP A 714 -16.50 -30.28 -17.88
N GLY A 715 -16.09 -31.57 -17.84
CA GLY A 715 -16.40 -32.52 -18.90
C GLY A 715 -15.55 -32.38 -20.17
N SER A 716 -14.53 -31.57 -20.18
CA SER A 716 -13.58 -31.43 -21.30
C SER A 716 -12.63 -32.62 -21.43
N ILE A 717 -12.48 -33.40 -20.35
CA ILE A 717 -11.73 -34.67 -20.31
C ILE A 717 -12.68 -35.79 -19.92
N PRO A 718 -12.82 -36.86 -20.74
CA PRO A 718 -13.60 -38.00 -20.35
C PRO A 718 -12.90 -38.78 -19.20
N PRO A 719 -13.67 -39.38 -18.27
CA PRO A 719 -13.11 -40.32 -17.33
C PRO A 719 -12.57 -41.51 -18.14
N GLY A 720 -11.24 -41.76 -18.07
CA GLY A 720 -10.51 -42.75 -18.87
C GLY A 720 -11.01 -44.18 -18.75
#